data_4b1fec2d07ed4c82d9fa2ccd366c68c3
#
_entry.id   4b1fec2d07ed4c82d9fa2ccd366c68c3
#
_cell.length_a   1.000
_cell.length_b   1.000
_cell.length_c   1.000
_cell.angle_alpha   90.00
_cell.angle_beta   90.00
_cell.angle_gamma   90.00
#
_symmetry.space_group_name_H-M   'P 1'
#
loop_
_entity.id
_entity.type
_entity.pdbx_description
1 polymer ?
#
loop_
_entity_poly.entity_id
_entity_poly.type
_entity_poly.pdbx_seq_one_letter_code
_entity_poly.pdbx_strand_id
1 'polypeptide(L)'
;MALFGKKNAAAVQEPMDLDAVMKKFDRESNTRVWEGKSKMAVTCILACFSLFCIYVTLFTSWLEEIRLTSFVAFIIFIGYLVFPARKGHQKVNSLPWYDVVLMLMGTGAFLYFTANAMTIIQQGSKFEWYQIVIGICGIISLMEVCRRSVGIPILVVALCFIAYALIWGLSNPTLWGKLNYTVRYLFYSKEGILSTPINVCSKFIVVFIIFGAFLERTGIAEFFINISNAFVGGFSGGPAKVAVVASAMEGMVSGSSVANTVGSGSVTIPLMKKTGYKPEFAAAAEAAASTGGQIMPPIMGAAAFLMADYVQLPYSSIAVKAILPAVLYFAGIFVAVHLEAKKEGLRGLKREELPKLKPLLKQVYLLLPLILLVYLVGTSQRSIQYAAAIAIVVAILVSLVNKENRITLGKIWEALAAGGQGMITVAAACGVAGIIAGTITMTGLANMLINGIVALAGNQVIIALFLTMLCCIVLGMGVPTTANYCIMAATCAPILIRMGVPTVAAHFFVFYFGIVADLTPPVALAAYAGAAIAQANPMKTAFTATKLAIAAFIVPYVFALNPAMLFIDTTAGEVILICITSFIGIFGVSAALEGYFLHHMPWYERLLSVAGGLMLIYPGLLTDTIGLCLVAVVLVLQVISRKKYQASLV
;
A
#
# COMPACT_ATOMS: atom_id res chain seq x y z
N MET A 1 -50.06 37.16 -2.80
CA MET A 1 -49.97 36.25 -1.64
C MET A 1 -49.94 34.82 -2.16
N ALA A 2 -48.80 34.23 -2.22
CA ALA A 2 -48.55 32.78 -2.32
C ALA A 2 -47.06 32.56 -2.72
N LEU A 3 -46.21 32.68 -1.77
CA LEU A 3 -44.80 32.30 -1.86
C LEU A 3 -44.52 31.53 -0.59
N PHE A 4 -44.30 30.21 -0.72
CA PHE A 4 -43.60 29.29 0.17
C PHE A 4 -44.19 27.88 0.01
N GLY A 5 -43.44 27.00 -0.64
CA GLY A 5 -43.81 25.59 -0.69
C GLY A 5 -43.15 24.79 -1.82
N LYS A 6 -41.85 24.93 -2.05
CA LYS A 6 -41.13 23.86 -2.73
C LYS A 6 -40.43 23.01 -1.66
N LYS A 7 -41.14 21.96 -1.23
CA LYS A 7 -40.52 20.79 -0.57
C LYS A 7 -39.43 20.26 -1.50
N ASN A 8 -38.17 20.25 -1.03
CA ASN A 8 -37.10 19.50 -1.64
C ASN A 8 -37.53 18.03 -1.62
N ALA A 9 -37.98 17.53 -2.76
CA ALA A 9 -38.00 16.13 -3.03
C ALA A 9 -36.55 15.69 -3.00
N ALA A 10 -36.21 14.79 -2.07
CA ALA A 10 -34.93 14.11 -2.06
C ALA A 10 -34.74 13.47 -3.45
N ALA A 11 -33.79 13.99 -4.21
CA ALA A 11 -33.41 13.41 -5.46
C ALA A 11 -32.99 11.95 -5.14
N VAL A 12 -33.69 11.00 -5.72
CA VAL A 12 -33.27 9.60 -5.75
C VAL A 12 -31.90 9.64 -6.42
N GLN A 13 -30.84 9.49 -5.65
CA GLN A 13 -29.48 9.41 -6.17
C GLN A 13 -29.43 8.17 -7.06
N GLU A 14 -29.12 8.37 -8.33
CA GLU A 14 -28.80 7.26 -9.23
C GLU A 14 -27.72 6.39 -8.58
N PRO A 15 -27.82 5.05 -8.68
CA PRO A 15 -26.80 4.17 -8.12
C PRO A 15 -25.43 4.55 -8.71
N MET A 16 -24.50 4.91 -7.83
CA MET A 16 -23.15 5.32 -8.23
C MET A 16 -22.47 4.19 -8.97
N ASP A 17 -21.94 4.47 -10.14
CA ASP A 17 -21.12 3.52 -10.91
C ASP A 17 -19.74 3.39 -10.26
N LEU A 18 -19.61 2.40 -9.36
CA LEU A 18 -18.35 2.08 -8.67
C LEU A 18 -17.24 1.67 -9.64
N ASP A 19 -17.60 1.02 -10.76
CA ASP A 19 -16.64 0.64 -11.80
C ASP A 19 -16.05 1.89 -12.48
N ALA A 20 -16.86 2.94 -12.68
CA ALA A 20 -16.38 4.21 -13.20
C ALA A 20 -15.43 4.92 -12.22
N VAL A 21 -15.70 4.86 -10.91
CA VAL A 21 -14.81 5.39 -9.88
C VAL A 21 -13.49 4.62 -9.87
N MET A 22 -13.54 3.28 -9.85
CA MET A 22 -12.35 2.43 -9.94
C MET A 22 -11.51 2.75 -11.16
N LYS A 23 -12.10 2.77 -12.36
CA LYS A 23 -11.40 3.09 -13.61
C LYS A 23 -10.77 4.49 -13.63
N LYS A 24 -11.33 5.44 -12.87
CA LYS A 24 -10.83 6.83 -12.80
C LYS A 24 -9.61 6.95 -11.90
N PHE A 25 -9.63 6.35 -10.72
CA PHE A 25 -8.61 6.54 -9.68
C PHE A 25 -7.66 5.36 -9.53
N ASP A 26 -8.13 4.14 -9.79
CA ASP A 26 -7.29 2.95 -9.85
C ASP A 26 -6.90 2.64 -11.30
N ARG A 27 -5.61 2.74 -11.58
CA ARG A 27 -5.09 2.47 -12.92
C ARG A 27 -5.13 1.00 -13.29
N GLU A 28 -5.07 0.12 -12.30
CA GLU A 28 -5.16 -1.34 -12.47
C GLU A 28 -6.52 -1.77 -13.04
N SER A 29 -7.56 -1.01 -12.77
CA SER A 29 -8.91 -1.26 -13.27
C SER A 29 -9.16 -0.83 -14.73
N ASN A 30 -8.19 -0.13 -15.37
CA ASN A 30 -8.32 0.32 -16.76
C ASN A 30 -7.90 -0.77 -17.75
N THR A 31 -8.66 -1.85 -17.79
CA THR A 31 -8.40 -3.01 -18.65
C THR A 31 -9.18 -2.96 -19.96
N ARG A 32 -8.73 -3.75 -20.96
CA ARG A 32 -9.46 -3.95 -22.21
C ARG A 32 -10.79 -4.64 -21.96
N VAL A 33 -11.77 -4.28 -22.77
CA VAL A 33 -13.08 -4.92 -22.74
C VAL A 33 -13.06 -6.12 -23.68
N TRP A 34 -13.10 -7.31 -23.09
CA TRP A 34 -13.21 -8.57 -23.80
C TRP A 34 -14.57 -9.19 -23.56
N GLU A 35 -15.23 -9.69 -24.61
CA GLU A 35 -16.55 -10.31 -24.53
C GLU A 35 -16.58 -11.67 -25.23
N GLY A 36 -17.54 -12.52 -24.86
CA GLY A 36 -17.76 -13.80 -25.47
C GLY A 36 -16.53 -14.73 -25.45
N LYS A 37 -16.19 -15.33 -26.56
CA LYS A 37 -15.06 -16.28 -26.71
C LYS A 37 -13.70 -15.63 -26.44
N SER A 38 -13.53 -14.35 -26.80
CA SER A 38 -12.29 -13.60 -26.55
C SER A 38 -12.04 -13.39 -25.05
N LYS A 39 -13.09 -13.09 -24.27
CA LYS A 39 -13.01 -13.02 -22.82
C LYS A 39 -12.56 -14.34 -22.22
N MET A 40 -13.15 -15.45 -22.67
CA MET A 40 -12.80 -16.78 -22.20
C MET A 40 -11.33 -17.13 -22.51
N ALA A 41 -10.84 -16.79 -23.71
CA ALA A 41 -9.45 -17.02 -24.10
C ALA A 41 -8.47 -16.23 -23.22
N VAL A 42 -8.72 -14.92 -23.00
CA VAL A 42 -7.87 -14.07 -22.14
C VAL A 42 -7.90 -14.55 -20.69
N THR A 43 -9.08 -14.89 -20.16
CA THR A 43 -9.22 -15.47 -18.81
C THR A 43 -8.43 -16.78 -18.69
N CYS A 44 -8.45 -17.62 -19.73
CA CYS A 44 -7.68 -18.85 -19.78
C CYS A 44 -6.17 -18.59 -19.72
N ILE A 45 -5.67 -17.64 -20.51
CA ILE A 45 -4.25 -17.25 -20.52
C ILE A 45 -3.80 -16.75 -19.14
N LEU A 46 -4.60 -15.88 -18.51
CA LEU A 46 -4.30 -15.34 -17.18
C LEU A 46 -4.30 -16.44 -16.10
N ALA A 47 -5.26 -17.35 -16.14
CA ALA A 47 -5.32 -18.48 -15.21
C ALA A 47 -4.14 -19.46 -15.43
N CYS A 48 -3.78 -19.73 -16.69
CA CYS A 48 -2.58 -20.53 -17.01
C CYS A 48 -1.31 -19.87 -16.51
N PHE A 49 -1.19 -18.54 -16.59
CA PHE A 49 -0.06 -17.82 -16.01
C PHE A 49 0.02 -17.99 -14.49
N SER A 50 -1.11 -17.88 -13.77
CA SER A 50 -1.15 -18.12 -12.33
C SER A 50 -0.73 -19.54 -11.97
N LEU A 51 -1.22 -20.55 -12.71
CA LEU A 51 -0.82 -21.95 -12.53
C LEU A 51 0.67 -22.16 -12.84
N PHE A 52 1.18 -21.53 -13.90
CA PHE A 52 2.60 -21.54 -14.23
C PHE A 52 3.43 -20.98 -13.06
N CYS A 53 3.06 -19.84 -12.49
CA CYS A 53 3.76 -19.24 -11.35
C CYS A 53 3.75 -20.14 -10.12
N ILE A 54 2.59 -20.72 -9.78
CA ILE A 54 2.47 -21.68 -8.67
C ILE A 54 3.37 -22.89 -8.91
N TYR A 55 3.32 -23.46 -10.12
CA TYR A 55 4.13 -24.63 -10.47
C TYR A 55 5.63 -24.34 -10.39
N VAL A 56 6.08 -23.25 -11.01
CA VAL A 56 7.49 -22.87 -11.02
C VAL A 56 8.00 -22.57 -9.61
N THR A 57 7.18 -21.93 -8.79
CA THR A 57 7.57 -21.54 -7.42
C THR A 57 7.64 -22.71 -6.46
N LEU A 58 6.74 -23.70 -6.59
CA LEU A 58 6.60 -24.78 -5.61
C LEU A 58 7.29 -26.09 -6.02
N PHE A 59 7.38 -26.37 -7.32
CA PHE A 59 7.74 -27.69 -7.81
C PHE A 59 8.98 -27.72 -8.69
N THR A 60 9.59 -26.57 -9.00
CA THR A 60 10.79 -26.53 -9.85
C THR A 60 11.99 -25.91 -9.15
N SER A 61 13.17 -26.29 -9.58
CA SER A 61 14.47 -25.73 -9.18
C SER A 61 15.18 -25.08 -10.37
N TRP A 62 14.44 -24.31 -11.17
CA TRP A 62 15.03 -23.64 -12.34
C TRP A 62 16.12 -22.65 -11.92
N LEU A 63 17.09 -22.48 -12.82
CA LEU A 63 18.06 -21.41 -12.69
C LEU A 63 17.33 -20.07 -12.54
N GLU A 64 17.83 -19.23 -11.66
CA GLU A 64 17.13 -17.97 -11.30
C GLU A 64 16.87 -17.10 -12.52
N GLU A 65 17.85 -16.95 -13.41
CA GLU A 65 17.75 -16.17 -14.64
C GLU A 65 16.63 -16.69 -15.55
N ILE A 66 16.56 -18.01 -15.73
CA ILE A 66 15.50 -18.66 -16.55
C ILE A 66 14.10 -18.38 -15.96
N ARG A 67 13.98 -18.49 -14.63
CA ARG A 67 12.72 -18.22 -13.93
C ARG A 67 12.30 -16.76 -14.10
N LEU A 68 13.23 -15.83 -13.83
CA LEU A 68 12.94 -14.40 -13.87
C LEU A 68 12.60 -13.91 -15.28
N THR A 69 13.38 -14.33 -16.27
CA THR A 69 13.15 -13.93 -17.66
C THR A 69 11.87 -14.52 -18.22
N SER A 70 11.57 -15.80 -17.93
CA SER A 70 10.28 -16.42 -18.29
C SER A 70 9.11 -15.69 -17.64
N PHE A 71 9.22 -15.35 -16.34
CA PHE A 71 8.20 -14.61 -15.61
C PHE A 71 7.94 -13.24 -16.25
N VAL A 72 8.98 -12.45 -16.53
CA VAL A 72 8.84 -11.13 -17.17
C VAL A 72 8.32 -11.25 -18.60
N ALA A 73 8.72 -12.27 -19.37
CA ALA A 73 8.18 -12.54 -20.69
C ALA A 73 6.65 -12.73 -20.65
N PHE A 74 6.15 -13.53 -19.70
CA PHE A 74 4.70 -13.69 -19.50
C PHE A 74 4.03 -12.38 -19.08
N ILE A 75 4.63 -11.62 -18.16
CA ILE A 75 4.10 -10.32 -17.70
C ILE A 75 3.95 -9.35 -18.88
N ILE A 76 4.93 -9.27 -19.77
CA ILE A 76 4.85 -8.42 -20.96
C ILE A 76 3.74 -8.92 -21.89
N PHE A 77 3.69 -10.23 -22.16
CA PHE A 77 2.67 -10.81 -23.03
C PHE A 77 1.25 -10.52 -22.54
N ILE A 78 0.96 -10.85 -21.27
CA ILE A 78 -0.39 -10.63 -20.70
C ILE A 78 -0.65 -9.13 -20.46
N GLY A 79 0.37 -8.33 -20.19
CA GLY A 79 0.25 -6.88 -20.01
C GLY A 79 -0.30 -6.18 -21.24
N TYR A 80 0.17 -6.52 -22.43
CA TYR A 80 -0.38 -5.98 -23.69
C TYR A 80 -1.77 -6.51 -24.01
N LEU A 81 -2.11 -7.73 -23.58
CA LEU A 81 -3.46 -8.27 -23.73
C LEU A 81 -4.47 -7.56 -22.81
N VAL A 82 -4.06 -7.20 -21.61
CA VAL A 82 -4.95 -6.64 -20.59
C VAL A 82 -5.03 -5.12 -20.68
N PHE A 83 -3.89 -4.41 -20.82
CA PHE A 83 -3.85 -2.94 -20.74
C PHE A 83 -3.79 -2.27 -22.10
N PRO A 84 -4.74 -1.36 -22.42
CA PRO A 84 -4.76 -0.62 -23.68
C PRO A 84 -3.73 0.51 -23.68
N ALA A 85 -3.29 0.93 -24.88
CA ALA A 85 -2.37 2.06 -25.04
C ALA A 85 -2.99 3.40 -24.62
N ARG A 86 -4.30 3.59 -24.86
CA ARG A 86 -5.07 4.79 -24.50
C ARG A 86 -6.33 4.41 -23.75
N LYS A 87 -6.59 5.09 -22.64
CA LYS A 87 -7.79 4.88 -21.81
C LYS A 87 -9.04 5.35 -22.55
N GLY A 88 -10.11 4.57 -22.47
CA GLY A 88 -11.44 4.95 -23.00
C GLY A 88 -11.60 4.96 -24.52
N HIS A 89 -10.55 4.71 -25.30
CA HIS A 89 -10.59 4.74 -26.78
C HIS A 89 -10.33 3.36 -27.38
N GLN A 90 -10.98 2.34 -26.89
CA GLN A 90 -10.75 0.98 -27.36
C GLN A 90 -12.05 0.35 -27.89
N LYS A 91 -11.91 -0.39 -28.99
CA LYS A 91 -12.99 -1.24 -29.52
C LYS A 91 -13.03 -2.54 -28.72
N VAL A 92 -14.23 -3.04 -28.47
CA VAL A 92 -14.45 -4.36 -27.85
C VAL A 92 -13.79 -5.44 -28.69
N ASN A 93 -13.16 -6.41 -28.04
CA ASN A 93 -12.51 -7.56 -28.70
C ASN A 93 -11.42 -7.17 -29.73
N SER A 94 -10.74 -6.05 -29.55
CA SER A 94 -9.75 -5.56 -30.52
C SER A 94 -8.36 -5.45 -29.89
N LEU A 95 -7.36 -6.02 -30.56
CA LEU A 95 -5.95 -5.84 -30.26
C LEU A 95 -5.30 -5.11 -31.46
N PRO A 96 -4.88 -3.84 -31.32
CA PRO A 96 -4.23 -3.09 -32.38
C PRO A 96 -2.92 -3.74 -32.82
N TRP A 97 -2.60 -3.65 -34.10
CA TRP A 97 -1.39 -4.27 -34.69
C TRP A 97 -0.09 -3.83 -34.00
N TYR A 98 0.01 -2.54 -33.61
CA TYR A 98 1.19 -2.03 -32.91
C TYR A 98 1.36 -2.65 -31.51
N ASP A 99 0.27 -3.02 -30.86
CA ASP A 99 0.32 -3.72 -29.57
C ASP A 99 0.80 -5.18 -29.76
N VAL A 100 0.43 -5.82 -30.86
CA VAL A 100 0.95 -7.15 -31.21
C VAL A 100 2.46 -7.09 -31.47
N VAL A 101 2.93 -6.08 -32.20
CA VAL A 101 4.36 -5.90 -32.47
C VAL A 101 5.14 -5.68 -31.19
N LEU A 102 4.70 -4.77 -30.30
CA LEU A 102 5.37 -4.49 -29.03
C LEU A 102 5.33 -5.71 -28.09
N MET A 103 4.21 -6.43 -28.06
CA MET A 103 4.05 -7.66 -27.31
C MET A 103 5.05 -8.73 -27.76
N LEU A 104 5.13 -9.00 -29.05
CA LEU A 104 6.06 -10.00 -29.60
C LEU A 104 7.51 -9.58 -29.42
N MET A 105 7.82 -8.29 -29.65
CA MET A 105 9.15 -7.73 -29.47
C MET A 105 9.65 -7.90 -28.03
N GLY A 106 8.85 -7.48 -27.04
CA GLY A 106 9.24 -7.57 -25.64
C GLY A 106 9.27 -9.00 -25.12
N THR A 107 8.23 -9.79 -25.39
CA THR A 107 8.19 -11.21 -25.02
C THR A 107 9.36 -11.97 -25.67
N GLY A 108 9.62 -11.72 -26.97
CA GLY A 108 10.73 -12.33 -27.70
C GLY A 108 12.10 -11.96 -27.13
N ALA A 109 12.31 -10.72 -26.69
CA ALA A 109 13.55 -10.29 -26.05
C ALA A 109 13.85 -11.07 -24.76
N PHE A 110 12.85 -11.23 -23.89
CA PHE A 110 13.03 -12.00 -22.65
C PHE A 110 13.11 -13.50 -22.89
N LEU A 111 12.37 -14.05 -23.86
CA LEU A 111 12.49 -15.46 -24.24
C LEU A 111 13.84 -15.76 -24.90
N TYR A 112 14.42 -14.82 -25.67
CA TYR A 112 15.79 -14.92 -26.17
C TYR A 112 16.77 -15.07 -25.01
N PHE A 113 16.64 -14.24 -23.96
CA PHE A 113 17.47 -14.38 -22.77
C PHE A 113 17.22 -15.73 -22.07
N THR A 114 15.96 -16.14 -21.90
CA THR A 114 15.61 -17.45 -21.32
C THR A 114 16.31 -18.59 -22.03
N ALA A 115 16.24 -18.63 -23.36
CA ALA A 115 16.80 -19.70 -24.20
C ALA A 115 18.34 -19.72 -24.19
N ASN A 116 18.97 -18.55 -24.05
CA ASN A 116 20.41 -18.38 -24.08
C ASN A 116 21.03 -18.04 -22.71
N ALA A 117 20.30 -18.27 -21.60
CA ALA A 117 20.69 -17.80 -20.26
C ALA A 117 22.11 -18.24 -19.88
N MET A 118 22.45 -19.53 -20.09
CA MET A 118 23.78 -20.06 -19.78
C MET A 118 24.89 -19.39 -20.60
N THR A 119 24.66 -19.19 -21.89
CA THR A 119 25.63 -18.51 -22.80
C THR A 119 25.82 -17.06 -22.39
N ILE A 120 24.73 -16.35 -22.08
CA ILE A 120 24.75 -14.94 -21.68
C ILE A 120 25.51 -14.77 -20.35
N ILE A 121 25.30 -15.65 -19.37
CA ILE A 121 26.00 -15.60 -18.08
C ILE A 121 27.50 -15.84 -18.27
N GLN A 122 27.89 -16.78 -19.14
CA GLN A 122 29.29 -17.12 -19.42
C GLN A 122 29.99 -16.05 -20.29
N GLN A 123 29.24 -15.30 -21.10
CA GLN A 123 29.76 -14.31 -22.05
C GLN A 123 30.41 -13.10 -21.35
N GLY A 124 30.06 -12.82 -20.10
CA GLY A 124 30.64 -11.75 -19.27
C GLY A 124 30.36 -10.35 -19.86
N SER A 125 31.40 -9.70 -20.40
CA SER A 125 31.27 -8.30 -20.87
C SER A 125 31.21 -8.15 -22.41
N LYS A 126 31.39 -9.23 -23.16
CA LYS A 126 31.45 -9.20 -24.63
C LYS A 126 30.07 -9.49 -25.20
N PHE A 127 29.32 -8.42 -25.49
CA PHE A 127 28.00 -8.53 -26.11
C PHE A 127 28.07 -8.05 -27.57
N GLU A 128 27.41 -8.79 -28.45
CA GLU A 128 27.25 -8.45 -29.83
C GLU A 128 26.20 -7.32 -30.01
N TRP A 129 26.31 -6.56 -31.09
CA TRP A 129 25.41 -5.42 -31.32
C TRP A 129 23.92 -5.80 -31.32
N TYR A 130 23.56 -6.98 -31.87
CA TYR A 130 22.17 -7.45 -31.93
C TYR A 130 21.63 -7.76 -30.53
N GLN A 131 22.46 -8.23 -29.60
CA GLN A 131 22.08 -8.48 -28.22
C GLN A 131 21.72 -7.15 -27.52
N ILE A 132 22.46 -6.09 -27.79
CA ILE A 132 22.17 -4.75 -27.28
C ILE A 132 20.83 -4.26 -27.82
N VAL A 133 20.51 -4.46 -29.10
CA VAL A 133 19.22 -4.12 -29.68
C VAL A 133 18.10 -4.91 -29.04
N ILE A 134 18.27 -6.22 -28.82
CA ILE A 134 17.30 -7.08 -28.11
C ILE A 134 17.06 -6.54 -26.69
N GLY A 135 18.11 -6.18 -25.95
CA GLY A 135 17.99 -5.63 -24.61
C GLY A 135 17.22 -4.30 -24.59
N ILE A 136 17.49 -3.40 -25.55
CA ILE A 136 16.75 -2.14 -25.71
C ILE A 136 15.25 -2.43 -25.96
N CYS A 137 14.95 -3.38 -26.86
CA CYS A 137 13.57 -3.80 -27.13
C CYS A 137 12.85 -4.32 -25.88
N GLY A 138 13.54 -5.13 -25.07
CA GLY A 138 13.00 -5.64 -23.81
C GLY A 138 12.74 -4.52 -22.79
N ILE A 139 13.69 -3.60 -22.61
CA ILE A 139 13.55 -2.44 -21.70
C ILE A 139 12.37 -1.56 -22.13
N ILE A 140 12.30 -1.18 -23.42
CA ILE A 140 11.22 -0.32 -23.94
C ILE A 140 9.86 -0.99 -23.77
N SER A 141 9.74 -2.30 -24.07
CA SER A 141 8.48 -3.02 -23.96
C SER A 141 8.00 -3.12 -22.51
N LEU A 142 8.90 -3.36 -21.56
CA LEU A 142 8.57 -3.38 -20.13
C LEU A 142 8.15 -1.99 -19.63
N MET A 143 8.88 -0.94 -20.02
CA MET A 143 8.54 0.44 -19.68
C MET A 143 7.17 0.83 -20.25
N GLU A 144 6.83 0.38 -21.45
CA GLU A 144 5.52 0.64 -22.06
C GLU A 144 4.39 -0.11 -21.33
N VAL A 145 4.58 -1.37 -20.92
CA VAL A 145 3.62 -2.08 -20.06
C VAL A 145 3.44 -1.34 -18.74
N CYS A 146 4.50 -0.89 -18.11
CA CYS A 146 4.45 -0.09 -16.89
C CYS A 146 3.71 1.24 -17.10
N ARG A 147 3.92 1.94 -18.23
CA ARG A 147 3.17 3.15 -18.57
C ARG A 147 1.67 2.90 -18.62
N ARG A 148 1.26 1.77 -19.15
CA ARG A 148 -0.17 1.41 -19.32
C ARG A 148 -0.82 1.00 -18.00
N SER A 149 -0.14 0.20 -17.21
CA SER A 149 -0.69 -0.36 -15.95
C SER A 149 -0.50 0.57 -14.76
N VAL A 150 0.67 1.17 -14.61
CA VAL A 150 1.05 2.03 -13.46
C VAL A 150 0.87 3.51 -13.80
N GLY A 151 1.43 3.94 -14.94
CA GLY A 151 1.33 5.31 -15.43
C GLY A 151 2.65 6.01 -15.65
N ILE A 152 2.57 7.33 -15.90
CA ILE A 152 3.70 8.16 -16.34
C ILE A 152 4.71 8.50 -15.22
N PRO A 153 4.33 8.74 -13.94
CA PRO A 153 5.27 9.25 -12.94
C PRO A 153 6.54 8.41 -12.79
N ILE A 154 6.41 7.11 -12.59
CA ILE A 154 7.55 6.20 -12.44
C ILE A 154 8.43 6.15 -13.69
N LEU A 155 7.81 6.28 -14.88
CA LEU A 155 8.54 6.32 -16.14
C LEU A 155 9.38 7.57 -16.28
N VAL A 156 8.85 8.73 -15.90
CA VAL A 156 9.60 9.99 -15.91
C VAL A 156 10.83 9.85 -15.03
N VAL A 157 10.67 9.31 -13.83
CA VAL A 157 11.78 9.04 -12.92
C VAL A 157 12.81 8.11 -13.57
N ALA A 158 12.38 6.97 -14.13
CA ALA A 158 13.28 6.02 -14.79
C ALA A 158 14.03 6.64 -15.98
N LEU A 159 13.33 7.40 -16.82
CA LEU A 159 13.93 8.10 -17.97
C LEU A 159 14.94 9.16 -17.54
N CYS A 160 14.65 9.93 -16.48
CA CYS A 160 15.61 10.90 -15.93
C CYS A 160 16.89 10.21 -15.44
N PHE A 161 16.78 9.07 -14.74
CA PHE A 161 17.95 8.34 -14.27
C PHE A 161 18.73 7.70 -15.43
N ILE A 162 18.07 7.11 -16.44
CA ILE A 162 18.73 6.59 -17.63
C ILE A 162 19.44 7.72 -18.39
N ALA A 163 18.78 8.86 -18.58
CA ALA A 163 19.37 10.02 -19.23
C ALA A 163 20.60 10.54 -18.46
N TYR A 164 20.50 10.61 -17.13
CA TYR A 164 21.65 10.97 -16.28
C TYR A 164 22.83 10.01 -16.50
N ALA A 165 22.57 8.69 -16.51
CA ALA A 165 23.62 7.69 -16.75
C ALA A 165 24.31 7.88 -18.11
N LEU A 166 23.53 8.10 -19.17
CA LEU A 166 24.05 8.25 -20.54
C LEU A 166 24.79 9.57 -20.76
N ILE A 167 24.40 10.66 -20.09
CA ILE A 167 24.98 11.99 -20.30
C ILE A 167 26.17 12.20 -19.35
N TRP A 168 25.98 12.02 -18.04
CA TRP A 168 26.96 12.41 -17.03
C TRP A 168 27.48 11.27 -16.16
N GLY A 169 26.62 10.28 -15.83
CA GLY A 169 26.87 9.30 -14.78
C GLY A 169 27.93 8.23 -15.10
N LEU A 170 28.26 8.02 -16.35
CA LEU A 170 29.23 7.00 -16.80
C LEU A 170 30.48 7.62 -17.42
N SER A 171 31.65 7.10 -17.02
CA SER A 171 32.95 7.59 -17.46
C SER A 171 33.37 7.15 -18.88
N ASN A 172 32.53 6.31 -19.55
CA ASN A 172 32.88 5.85 -20.91
C ASN A 172 32.87 7.02 -21.90
N PRO A 173 33.91 7.17 -22.73
CA PRO A 173 34.05 8.35 -23.62
C PRO A 173 33.07 8.37 -24.81
N THR A 174 32.53 7.21 -25.19
CA THR A 174 31.60 7.09 -26.32
C THR A 174 30.16 6.84 -25.89
N LEU A 175 29.20 7.45 -26.59
CA LEU A 175 27.78 7.23 -26.34
C LEU A 175 27.39 5.75 -26.54
N TRP A 176 27.96 5.11 -27.57
CA TRP A 176 27.75 3.66 -27.78
C TRP A 176 28.28 2.82 -26.63
N GLY A 177 29.45 3.15 -26.08
CA GLY A 177 30.00 2.46 -24.93
C GLY A 177 29.14 2.64 -23.67
N LYS A 178 28.62 3.85 -23.43
CA LYS A 178 27.67 4.13 -22.35
C LYS A 178 26.36 3.33 -22.53
N LEU A 179 25.81 3.33 -23.74
CA LEU A 179 24.58 2.60 -24.07
C LEU A 179 24.77 1.08 -23.90
N ASN A 180 25.86 0.53 -24.43
CA ASN A 180 26.20 -0.89 -24.28
C ASN A 180 26.30 -1.29 -22.81
N TYR A 181 27.04 -0.52 -22.01
CA TYR A 181 27.17 -0.77 -20.58
C TYR A 181 25.82 -0.69 -19.86
N THR A 182 25.01 0.35 -20.15
CA THR A 182 23.69 0.54 -19.54
C THR A 182 22.74 -0.60 -19.86
N VAL A 183 22.62 -1.00 -21.13
CA VAL A 183 21.73 -2.09 -21.54
C VAL A 183 22.17 -3.42 -20.93
N ARG A 184 23.47 -3.70 -20.96
CA ARG A 184 24.02 -4.90 -20.35
C ARG A 184 23.72 -4.96 -18.84
N TYR A 185 23.93 -3.85 -18.13
CA TYR A 185 23.69 -3.76 -16.70
C TYR A 185 22.20 -3.87 -16.36
N LEU A 186 21.33 -3.19 -17.10
CA LEU A 186 19.91 -3.14 -16.80
C LEU A 186 19.11 -4.35 -17.28
N PHE A 187 19.49 -4.97 -18.42
CA PHE A 187 18.73 -6.06 -19.02
C PHE A 187 19.35 -7.43 -18.79
N TYR A 188 20.67 -7.58 -18.92
CA TYR A 188 21.36 -8.85 -18.88
C TYR A 188 22.02 -9.19 -17.53
N SER A 189 21.84 -8.37 -16.51
CA SER A 189 22.35 -8.64 -15.16
C SER A 189 21.22 -8.68 -14.12
N LYS A 190 21.57 -9.15 -12.92
CA LYS A 190 20.66 -9.17 -11.74
C LYS A 190 20.57 -7.81 -11.02
N GLU A 191 21.23 -6.80 -11.52
CA GLU A 191 21.28 -5.47 -10.90
C GLU A 191 20.26 -4.48 -11.49
N GLY A 192 19.63 -4.85 -12.62
CA GLY A 192 18.62 -4.06 -13.31
C GLY A 192 17.21 -4.64 -13.18
N ILE A 193 16.59 -4.95 -14.33
CA ILE A 193 15.22 -5.50 -14.36
C ILE A 193 15.10 -6.78 -13.54
N LEU A 194 16.07 -7.69 -13.64
CA LEU A 194 16.06 -8.99 -12.97
C LEU A 194 16.59 -8.95 -11.53
N SER A 195 16.58 -7.78 -10.90
CA SER A 195 17.04 -7.58 -9.53
C SER A 195 16.05 -8.10 -8.47
N THR A 196 16.37 -7.89 -7.19
CA THR A 196 15.57 -8.31 -6.03
C THR A 196 14.06 -8.08 -6.18
N PRO A 197 13.55 -6.92 -6.66
CA PRO A 197 12.12 -6.72 -6.82
C PRO A 197 11.42 -7.77 -7.68
N ILE A 198 11.96 -8.09 -8.85
CA ILE A 198 11.38 -9.13 -9.73
C ILE A 198 11.58 -10.53 -9.16
N ASN A 199 12.71 -10.78 -8.47
CA ASN A 199 12.93 -12.06 -7.80
C ASN A 199 11.86 -12.33 -6.73
N VAL A 200 11.62 -11.38 -5.84
CA VAL A 200 10.58 -11.46 -4.81
C VAL A 200 9.18 -11.56 -5.42
N CYS A 201 8.90 -10.81 -6.50
CA CYS A 201 7.65 -10.89 -7.24
C CYS A 201 7.38 -12.31 -7.74
N SER A 202 8.36 -12.92 -8.41
CA SER A 202 8.22 -14.25 -9.02
C SER A 202 8.13 -15.39 -8.01
N LYS A 203 8.65 -15.21 -6.78
CA LYS A 203 8.67 -16.24 -5.73
C LYS A 203 7.55 -16.11 -4.70
N PHE A 204 7.34 -14.91 -4.19
CA PHE A 204 6.49 -14.68 -3.03
C PHE A 204 5.21 -13.93 -3.40
N ILE A 205 5.35 -12.75 -3.97
CA ILE A 205 4.23 -11.82 -4.17
C ILE A 205 3.15 -12.46 -5.06
N VAL A 206 3.55 -13.18 -6.11
CA VAL A 206 2.59 -13.81 -7.04
C VAL A 206 1.65 -14.78 -6.34
N VAL A 207 2.15 -15.62 -5.42
CA VAL A 207 1.33 -16.60 -4.71
C VAL A 207 0.37 -15.90 -3.74
N PHE A 208 0.83 -14.81 -3.10
CA PHE A 208 -0.01 -14.02 -2.20
C PHE A 208 -1.09 -13.21 -2.92
N ILE A 209 -0.80 -12.66 -4.09
CA ILE A 209 -1.83 -11.99 -4.91
C ILE A 209 -2.89 -13.00 -5.36
N ILE A 210 -2.48 -14.20 -5.77
CA ILE A 210 -3.42 -15.28 -6.09
C ILE A 210 -4.24 -15.66 -4.85
N PHE A 211 -3.60 -15.80 -3.67
CA PHE A 211 -4.30 -16.08 -2.41
C PHE A 211 -5.34 -14.99 -2.09
N GLY A 212 -4.98 -13.71 -2.21
CA GLY A 212 -5.90 -12.58 -2.03
C GLY A 212 -7.11 -12.69 -2.95
N ALA A 213 -6.89 -12.99 -4.24
CA ALA A 213 -7.96 -13.16 -5.22
C ALA A 213 -8.92 -14.33 -4.91
N PHE A 214 -8.43 -15.40 -4.28
CA PHE A 214 -9.29 -16.47 -3.76
C PHE A 214 -10.05 -16.04 -2.53
N LEU A 215 -9.37 -15.36 -1.60
CA LEU A 215 -9.94 -14.96 -0.32
C LEU A 215 -11.08 -13.95 -0.50
N GLU A 216 -10.95 -12.99 -1.41
CA GLU A 216 -12.03 -12.04 -1.75
C GLU A 216 -13.33 -12.76 -2.17
N ARG A 217 -13.21 -13.90 -2.88
CA ARG A 217 -14.37 -14.67 -3.34
C ARG A 217 -15.04 -15.51 -2.26
N THR A 218 -14.45 -15.63 -1.07
CA THR A 218 -15.05 -16.34 0.07
C THR A 218 -16.18 -15.56 0.74
N GLY A 219 -16.29 -14.23 0.49
CA GLY A 219 -17.20 -13.33 1.19
C GLY A 219 -16.62 -12.77 2.49
N ILE A 220 -15.32 -12.88 2.70
CA ILE A 220 -14.65 -12.42 3.93
C ILE A 220 -14.77 -10.91 4.14
N ALA A 221 -14.79 -10.10 3.07
CA ALA A 221 -14.92 -8.64 3.17
C ALA A 221 -16.25 -8.24 3.82
N GLU A 222 -17.36 -8.86 3.41
CA GLU A 222 -18.67 -8.63 4.00
C GLU A 222 -18.71 -9.07 5.48
N PHE A 223 -18.07 -10.21 5.80
CA PHE A 223 -17.90 -10.65 7.17
C PHE A 223 -17.13 -9.63 8.01
N PHE A 224 -16.06 -9.03 7.50
CA PHE A 224 -15.28 -8.00 8.19
C PHE A 224 -16.11 -6.75 8.50
N ILE A 225 -16.89 -6.26 7.55
CA ILE A 225 -17.79 -5.12 7.76
C ILE A 225 -18.86 -5.46 8.81
N ASN A 226 -19.49 -6.64 8.71
CA ASN A 226 -20.55 -7.05 9.61
C ASN A 226 -20.05 -7.28 11.04
N ILE A 227 -18.91 -7.92 11.23
CA ILE A 227 -18.32 -8.13 12.55
C ILE A 227 -17.89 -6.79 13.19
N SER A 228 -17.32 -5.89 12.42
CA SER A 228 -16.96 -4.54 12.87
C SER A 228 -18.20 -3.76 13.29
N ASN A 229 -19.30 -3.82 12.52
CA ASN A 229 -20.58 -3.22 12.88
C ASN A 229 -21.13 -3.77 14.20
N ALA A 230 -21.04 -5.08 14.40
CA ALA A 230 -21.52 -5.72 15.62
C ALA A 230 -20.75 -5.27 16.87
N PHE A 231 -19.44 -5.02 16.76
CA PHE A 231 -18.60 -4.61 17.89
C PHE A 231 -18.59 -3.11 18.16
N VAL A 232 -18.44 -2.29 17.13
CA VAL A 232 -18.21 -0.85 17.32
C VAL A 232 -19.31 0.05 16.76
N GLY A 233 -20.26 -0.48 15.98
CA GLY A 233 -21.31 0.30 15.32
C GLY A 233 -22.25 1.04 16.27
N GLY A 234 -22.53 0.51 17.46
CA GLY A 234 -23.41 1.12 18.47
C GLY A 234 -22.79 2.26 19.28
N PHE A 235 -21.47 2.44 19.27
CA PHE A 235 -20.84 3.52 20.01
C PHE A 235 -21.00 4.88 19.31
N SER A 236 -20.83 5.98 20.07
CA SER A 236 -20.77 7.32 19.47
C SER A 236 -19.79 7.35 18.30
N GLY A 237 -20.24 7.82 17.16
CA GLY A 237 -19.46 7.78 15.92
C GLY A 237 -19.24 6.38 15.35
N GLY A 238 -20.14 5.43 15.69
CA GLY A 238 -20.05 4.03 15.28
C GLY A 238 -19.69 3.79 13.83
N PRO A 239 -20.39 4.38 12.83
CA PRO A 239 -20.09 4.17 11.43
C PRO A 239 -18.66 4.50 11.01
N ALA A 240 -18.06 5.57 11.52
CA ALA A 240 -16.67 5.91 11.22
C ALA A 240 -15.68 4.95 11.91
N LYS A 241 -16.01 4.48 13.13
CA LYS A 241 -15.23 3.43 13.81
C LYS A 241 -15.30 2.09 13.10
N VAL A 242 -16.48 1.76 12.54
CA VAL A 242 -16.65 0.58 11.68
C VAL A 242 -15.77 0.66 10.46
N ALA A 243 -15.74 1.82 9.78
CA ALA A 243 -14.85 2.04 8.66
C ALA A 243 -13.38 1.79 9.03
N VAL A 244 -12.92 2.33 10.17
CA VAL A 244 -11.54 2.13 10.65
C VAL A 244 -11.22 0.65 10.91
N VAL A 245 -12.10 -0.07 11.61
CA VAL A 245 -11.86 -1.47 11.96
C VAL A 245 -12.00 -2.39 10.76
N ALA A 246 -13.04 -2.20 9.93
CA ALA A 246 -13.28 -3.01 8.74
C ALA A 246 -12.16 -2.83 7.72
N SER A 247 -11.74 -1.59 7.44
CA SER A 247 -10.63 -1.32 6.50
C SER A 247 -9.29 -1.83 7.02
N ALA A 248 -9.07 -1.84 8.35
CA ALA A 248 -7.89 -2.50 8.92
C ALA A 248 -7.89 -4.00 8.62
N MET A 249 -9.03 -4.66 8.77
CA MET A 249 -9.17 -6.09 8.51
C MET A 249 -9.11 -6.42 7.01
N GLU A 250 -9.75 -5.63 6.16
CA GLU A 250 -9.73 -5.80 4.71
C GLU A 250 -8.34 -5.52 4.13
N GLY A 251 -7.66 -4.49 4.64
CA GLY A 251 -6.31 -4.13 4.25
C GLY A 251 -5.27 -5.21 4.55
N MET A 252 -5.50 -6.06 5.57
CA MET A 252 -4.67 -7.25 5.80
C MET A 252 -4.57 -8.16 4.57
N VAL A 253 -5.52 -8.05 3.63
CA VAL A 253 -5.69 -8.94 2.49
C VAL A 253 -5.44 -8.24 1.16
N SER A 254 -6.01 -7.04 0.97
CA SER A 254 -6.04 -6.35 -0.33
C SER A 254 -4.70 -5.73 -0.74
N GLY A 255 -3.94 -5.20 0.22
CA GLY A 255 -2.64 -4.55 -0.04
C GLY A 255 -2.69 -3.28 -0.91
N SER A 256 -3.87 -2.80 -1.31
CA SER A 256 -4.09 -1.58 -2.11
C SER A 256 -4.99 -0.59 -1.38
N SER A 257 -4.49 0.62 -1.14
CA SER A 257 -5.23 1.71 -0.49
C SER A 257 -6.47 2.12 -1.28
N VAL A 258 -6.36 2.23 -2.60
CA VAL A 258 -7.45 2.66 -3.48
C VAL A 258 -8.53 1.58 -3.59
N ALA A 259 -8.12 0.32 -3.83
CA ALA A 259 -9.06 -0.79 -3.92
C ALA A 259 -9.83 -0.99 -2.61
N ASN A 260 -9.14 -0.92 -1.46
CA ASN A 260 -9.74 -1.00 -0.14
C ASN A 260 -10.72 0.16 0.11
N THR A 261 -10.32 1.41 -0.23
CA THR A 261 -11.21 2.59 -0.12
C THR A 261 -12.48 2.45 -0.95
N VAL A 262 -12.42 1.84 -2.14
CA VAL A 262 -13.62 1.64 -2.97
C VAL A 262 -14.42 0.45 -2.48
N GLY A 263 -13.79 -0.65 -2.09
CA GLY A 263 -14.43 -1.85 -1.57
C GLY A 263 -15.26 -1.56 -0.33
N SER A 264 -14.61 -1.33 0.80
CA SER A 264 -15.28 -1.01 2.09
C SER A 264 -16.01 0.33 2.05
N GLY A 265 -15.43 1.35 1.41
CA GLY A 265 -16.01 2.70 1.34
C GLY A 265 -17.32 2.78 0.57
N SER A 266 -17.58 1.86 -0.36
CA SER A 266 -18.89 1.75 -1.02
C SER A 266 -20.04 1.54 -0.05
N VAL A 267 -19.78 0.92 1.09
CA VAL A 267 -20.74 0.65 2.17
C VAL A 267 -20.61 1.65 3.32
N THR A 268 -19.39 1.88 3.78
CA THR A 268 -19.12 2.68 4.99
C THR A 268 -19.31 4.18 4.79
N ILE A 269 -18.93 4.74 3.64
CA ILE A 269 -19.09 6.17 3.34
C ILE A 269 -20.57 6.58 3.30
N PRO A 270 -21.48 5.90 2.57
CA PRO A 270 -22.91 6.17 2.64
C PRO A 270 -23.48 6.04 4.06
N LEU A 271 -23.03 5.04 4.82
CA LEU A 271 -23.45 4.82 6.20
C LEU A 271 -23.03 5.98 7.12
N MET A 272 -21.80 6.47 7.01
CA MET A 272 -21.31 7.65 7.73
C MET A 272 -22.11 8.91 7.36
N LYS A 273 -22.38 9.15 6.07
CA LYS A 273 -23.21 10.27 5.60
C LYS A 273 -24.62 10.22 6.17
N LYS A 274 -25.26 9.03 6.18
CA LYS A 274 -26.60 8.82 6.75
C LYS A 274 -26.66 9.17 8.24
N THR A 275 -25.57 8.97 8.98
CA THR A 275 -25.49 9.27 10.42
C THR A 275 -25.04 10.70 10.74
N GLY A 276 -24.83 11.55 9.73
CA GLY A 276 -24.61 12.99 9.88
C GLY A 276 -23.15 13.45 9.72
N TYR A 277 -22.24 12.56 9.34
CA TYR A 277 -20.88 12.98 9.00
C TYR A 277 -20.84 13.81 7.71
N LYS A 278 -19.97 14.81 7.68
CA LYS A 278 -19.69 15.58 6.47
C LYS A 278 -19.11 14.67 5.39
N PRO A 279 -19.51 14.83 4.11
CA PRO A 279 -19.04 13.97 3.02
C PRO A 279 -17.51 13.89 2.92
N GLU A 280 -16.81 15.03 3.07
CA GLU A 280 -15.35 15.09 3.04
C GLU A 280 -14.71 14.31 4.19
N PHE A 281 -15.30 14.37 5.39
CA PHE A 281 -14.81 13.65 6.55
C PHE A 281 -15.04 12.14 6.40
N ALA A 282 -16.23 11.73 5.94
CA ALA A 282 -16.54 10.32 5.72
C ALA A 282 -15.57 9.67 4.71
N ALA A 283 -15.32 10.36 3.59
CA ALA A 283 -14.37 9.94 2.60
C ALA A 283 -12.92 9.90 3.12
N ALA A 284 -12.55 10.89 3.92
CA ALA A 284 -11.22 11.02 4.50
C ALA A 284 -10.94 9.92 5.55
N ALA A 285 -11.90 9.62 6.40
CA ALA A 285 -11.78 8.56 7.42
C ALA A 285 -11.60 7.19 6.77
N GLU A 286 -12.37 6.91 5.73
CA GLU A 286 -12.25 5.67 4.96
C GLU A 286 -10.89 5.57 4.25
N ALA A 287 -10.48 6.62 3.54
CA ALA A 287 -9.20 6.63 2.83
C ALA A 287 -8.01 6.48 3.78
N ALA A 288 -8.03 7.17 4.93
CA ALA A 288 -7.00 7.06 5.95
C ALA A 288 -6.92 5.62 6.50
N ALA A 289 -8.06 5.02 6.85
CA ALA A 289 -8.10 3.64 7.34
C ALA A 289 -7.63 2.63 6.29
N SER A 290 -8.10 2.76 5.05
CA SER A 290 -7.73 1.89 3.92
C SER A 290 -6.23 1.93 3.61
N THR A 291 -5.62 3.11 3.71
CA THR A 291 -4.17 3.27 3.50
C THR A 291 -3.37 2.54 4.59
N GLY A 292 -3.81 2.60 5.85
CA GLY A 292 -3.19 1.87 6.95
C GLY A 292 -3.26 0.35 6.80
N GLY A 293 -4.20 -0.17 6.03
CA GLY A 293 -4.30 -1.60 5.75
C GLY A 293 -3.02 -2.20 5.19
N GLN A 294 -2.26 -1.43 4.40
CA GLN A 294 -0.99 -1.89 3.80
C GLN A 294 0.12 -2.17 4.81
N ILE A 295 0.03 -1.62 6.03
CA ILE A 295 1.00 -1.89 7.12
C ILE A 295 0.46 -2.88 8.15
N MET A 296 -0.78 -3.33 8.01
CA MET A 296 -1.41 -4.21 8.99
C MET A 296 -1.06 -5.68 8.73
N PRO A 297 -0.38 -6.37 9.67
CA PRO A 297 -0.15 -7.81 9.56
C PRO A 297 -1.47 -8.59 9.50
N PRO A 298 -1.53 -9.80 8.92
CA PRO A 298 -0.41 -10.69 8.60
C PRO A 298 0.15 -10.58 7.19
N ILE A 299 -0.60 -10.06 6.18
CA ILE A 299 -0.11 -10.09 4.80
C ILE A 299 0.63 -8.79 4.47
N MET A 300 0.10 -7.64 4.97
CA MET A 300 0.65 -6.33 4.65
C MET A 300 0.59 -6.09 3.12
N GLY A 301 1.08 -5.01 2.60
CA GLY A 301 1.25 -4.86 1.16
C GLY A 301 2.41 -5.69 0.61
N ALA A 302 2.46 -5.89 -0.71
CA ALA A 302 3.54 -6.61 -1.40
C ALA A 302 4.96 -6.09 -1.06
N ALA A 303 5.08 -4.82 -0.67
CA ALA A 303 6.33 -4.19 -0.25
C ALA A 303 6.95 -4.83 1.01
N ALA A 304 6.16 -5.43 1.89
CA ALA A 304 6.69 -6.07 3.10
C ALA A 304 7.52 -7.33 2.79
N PHE A 305 7.21 -8.05 1.72
CA PHE A 305 8.02 -9.18 1.25
C PHE A 305 9.35 -8.70 0.70
N LEU A 306 9.35 -7.56 -0.01
CA LEU A 306 10.57 -6.92 -0.47
C LEU A 306 11.42 -6.44 0.71
N MET A 307 10.78 -5.87 1.73
CA MET A 307 11.48 -5.47 2.96
C MET A 307 12.18 -6.65 3.62
N ALA A 308 11.53 -7.79 3.73
CA ALA A 308 12.11 -9.00 4.32
C ALA A 308 13.40 -9.42 3.57
N ASP A 309 13.38 -9.33 2.23
CA ASP A 309 14.54 -9.66 1.40
C ASP A 309 15.66 -8.60 1.49
N TYR A 310 15.31 -7.30 1.45
CA TYR A 310 16.30 -6.22 1.59
C TYR A 310 16.99 -6.20 2.97
N VAL A 311 16.23 -6.48 4.03
CA VAL A 311 16.73 -6.46 5.41
C VAL A 311 17.34 -7.82 5.80
N GLN A 312 17.19 -8.85 4.95
CA GLN A 312 17.66 -10.23 5.18
C GLN A 312 17.09 -10.84 6.49
N LEU A 313 15.83 -10.56 6.78
CA LEU A 313 15.09 -11.14 7.88
C LEU A 313 13.91 -11.99 7.39
N PRO A 314 13.53 -13.04 8.14
CA PRO A 314 12.31 -13.78 7.84
C PRO A 314 11.09 -12.85 7.83
N TYR A 315 10.16 -13.08 6.90
CA TYR A 315 8.93 -12.29 6.82
C TYR A 315 8.13 -12.26 8.15
N SER A 316 8.11 -13.39 8.88
CA SER A 316 7.49 -13.47 10.20
C SER A 316 8.05 -12.43 11.19
N SER A 317 9.37 -12.21 11.17
CA SER A 317 10.00 -11.15 11.97
C SER A 317 9.54 -9.76 11.56
N ILE A 318 9.45 -9.50 10.26
CA ILE A 318 8.94 -8.20 9.76
C ILE A 318 7.47 -8.01 10.17
N ALA A 319 6.64 -9.04 10.03
CA ALA A 319 5.23 -8.98 10.42
C ALA A 319 5.06 -8.70 11.93
N VAL A 320 5.82 -9.36 12.80
CA VAL A 320 5.78 -9.11 14.24
C VAL A 320 6.19 -7.68 14.58
N LYS A 321 7.27 -7.18 13.95
CA LYS A 321 7.76 -5.80 14.15
C LYS A 321 6.76 -4.75 13.67
N ALA A 322 5.92 -5.06 12.70
CA ALA A 322 4.88 -4.16 12.19
C ALA A 322 3.67 -4.02 13.12
N ILE A 323 3.41 -4.95 14.06
CA ILE A 323 2.19 -4.98 14.88
C ILE A 323 1.99 -3.68 15.65
N LEU A 324 2.98 -3.28 16.46
CA LEU A 324 2.84 -2.08 17.31
C LEU A 324 2.69 -0.79 16.50
N PRO A 325 3.52 -0.54 15.48
CA PRO A 325 3.34 0.62 14.61
C PRO A 325 1.97 0.66 13.93
N ALA A 326 1.47 -0.48 13.43
CA ALA A 326 0.15 -0.57 12.81
C ALA A 326 -0.98 -0.29 13.82
N VAL A 327 -0.92 -0.89 15.00
CA VAL A 327 -1.92 -0.66 16.08
C VAL A 327 -1.96 0.82 16.46
N LEU A 328 -0.80 1.48 16.62
CA LEU A 328 -0.75 2.91 16.93
C LEU A 328 -1.29 3.78 15.80
N TYR A 329 -1.03 3.41 14.54
CA TYR A 329 -1.62 4.09 13.39
C TYR A 329 -3.14 4.07 13.44
N PHE A 330 -3.74 2.89 13.57
CA PHE A 330 -5.19 2.73 13.62
C PHE A 330 -5.80 3.34 14.89
N ALA A 331 -5.10 3.26 16.02
CA ALA A 331 -5.51 3.91 17.25
C ALA A 331 -5.60 5.44 17.07
N GLY A 332 -4.65 6.05 16.38
CA GLY A 332 -4.68 7.48 16.05
C GLY A 332 -5.90 7.89 15.24
N ILE A 333 -6.22 7.14 14.17
CA ILE A 333 -7.42 7.39 13.38
C ILE A 333 -8.69 7.16 14.21
N PHE A 334 -8.73 6.08 14.99
CA PHE A 334 -9.87 5.76 15.85
C PHE A 334 -10.14 6.85 16.88
N VAL A 335 -9.09 7.42 17.47
CA VAL A 335 -9.19 8.59 18.37
C VAL A 335 -9.72 9.80 17.63
N ALA A 336 -9.17 10.13 16.45
CA ALA A 336 -9.60 11.28 15.67
C ALA A 336 -11.09 11.20 15.27
N VAL A 337 -11.55 10.05 14.75
CA VAL A 337 -12.96 9.86 14.41
C VAL A 337 -13.88 9.87 15.64
N HIS A 338 -13.38 9.41 16.81
CA HIS A 338 -14.13 9.50 18.06
C HIS A 338 -14.30 10.94 18.53
N LEU A 339 -13.24 11.74 18.49
CA LEU A 339 -13.26 13.14 18.91
C LEU A 339 -14.15 13.97 17.99
N GLU A 340 -14.08 13.78 16.67
CA GLU A 340 -14.98 14.46 15.73
C GLU A 340 -16.45 14.08 15.97
N ALA A 341 -16.73 12.79 16.21
CA ALA A 341 -18.09 12.34 16.53
C ALA A 341 -18.63 12.99 17.82
N LYS A 342 -17.79 13.13 18.85
CA LYS A 342 -18.17 13.83 20.10
C LYS A 342 -18.38 15.31 19.89
N LYS A 343 -17.53 15.95 19.08
CA LYS A 343 -17.60 17.37 18.73
C LYS A 343 -18.88 17.70 17.98
N GLU A 344 -19.27 16.89 17.02
CA GLU A 344 -20.48 17.07 16.20
C GLU A 344 -21.74 16.42 16.83
N GLY A 345 -21.62 15.80 18.02
CA GLY A 345 -22.74 15.19 18.73
C GLY A 345 -23.33 13.94 18.04
N LEU A 346 -22.54 13.26 17.21
CA LEU A 346 -22.99 12.11 16.42
C LEU A 346 -23.19 10.86 17.29
N ARG A 347 -24.29 10.17 17.04
CA ARG A 347 -24.65 8.94 17.74
C ARG A 347 -24.22 7.71 16.93
N GLY A 348 -24.18 6.56 17.59
CA GLY A 348 -24.01 5.26 16.92
C GLY A 348 -25.29 4.77 16.25
N LEU A 349 -25.21 3.63 15.59
CA LEU A 349 -26.35 2.93 15.01
C LEU A 349 -27.29 2.44 16.12
N LYS A 350 -28.57 2.38 15.82
CA LYS A 350 -29.56 1.81 16.74
C LYS A 350 -29.32 0.29 16.88
N ARG A 351 -29.68 -0.26 18.02
CA ARG A 351 -29.51 -1.69 18.30
C ARG A 351 -30.20 -2.61 17.29
N GLU A 352 -31.27 -2.12 16.69
CA GLU A 352 -32.06 -2.83 15.66
C GLU A 352 -31.34 -2.87 14.29
N GLU A 353 -30.46 -1.89 14.03
CA GLU A 353 -29.66 -1.77 12.79
C GLU A 353 -28.33 -2.57 12.89
N LEU A 354 -27.98 -3.04 14.08
CA LEU A 354 -26.73 -3.78 14.30
C LEU A 354 -26.89 -5.25 13.91
N PRO A 355 -25.90 -5.83 13.21
CA PRO A 355 -25.89 -7.25 12.92
C PRO A 355 -25.89 -8.09 14.19
N LYS A 356 -26.64 -9.22 14.20
CA LYS A 356 -26.67 -10.13 15.33
C LYS A 356 -25.36 -10.93 15.41
N LEU A 357 -24.71 -10.96 16.57
CA LEU A 357 -23.44 -11.66 16.80
C LEU A 357 -23.53 -13.18 16.58
N LYS A 358 -24.62 -13.84 16.98
CA LYS A 358 -24.77 -15.30 16.87
C LYS A 358 -24.63 -15.85 15.44
N PRO A 359 -25.26 -15.27 14.39
CA PRO A 359 -25.02 -15.67 13.01
C PRO A 359 -23.58 -15.44 12.56
N LEU A 360 -22.97 -14.30 12.94
CA LEU A 360 -21.60 -13.95 12.56
C LEU A 360 -20.56 -14.89 13.17
N LEU A 361 -20.75 -15.31 14.42
CA LEU A 361 -19.86 -16.30 15.05
C LEU A 361 -19.88 -17.65 14.33
N LYS A 362 -20.98 -17.99 13.65
CA LYS A 362 -21.01 -19.19 12.78
C LYS A 362 -20.19 -19.04 11.51
N GLN A 363 -19.87 -17.81 11.09
CA GLN A 363 -19.07 -17.51 9.90
C GLN A 363 -17.58 -17.32 10.21
N VAL A 364 -17.15 -17.45 11.47
CA VAL A 364 -15.73 -17.31 11.88
C VAL A 364 -14.81 -18.27 11.12
N TYR A 365 -15.32 -19.38 10.60
CA TYR A 365 -14.55 -20.31 9.75
C TYR A 365 -13.98 -19.63 8.49
N LEU A 366 -14.54 -18.49 8.03
CA LEU A 366 -14.00 -17.69 6.94
C LEU A 366 -12.59 -17.15 7.25
N LEU A 367 -12.22 -17.02 8.53
CA LEU A 367 -10.87 -16.62 8.96
C LEU A 367 -9.87 -17.78 8.91
N LEU A 368 -10.31 -19.02 8.74
CA LEU A 368 -9.43 -20.20 8.81
C LEU A 368 -8.24 -20.13 7.85
N PRO A 369 -8.39 -19.68 6.56
CA PRO A 369 -7.24 -19.54 5.67
C PRO A 369 -6.19 -18.54 6.19
N LEU A 370 -6.63 -17.42 6.79
CA LEU A 370 -5.75 -16.40 7.37
C LEU A 370 -5.06 -16.91 8.64
N ILE A 371 -5.81 -17.54 9.53
CA ILE A 371 -5.27 -18.10 10.79
C ILE A 371 -4.22 -19.17 10.47
N LEU A 372 -4.51 -20.05 9.51
CA LEU A 372 -3.57 -21.09 9.08
C LEU A 372 -2.33 -20.49 8.44
N LEU A 373 -2.48 -19.45 7.61
CA LEU A 373 -1.35 -18.74 7.02
C LEU A 373 -0.44 -18.16 8.11
N VAL A 374 -1.01 -17.45 9.09
CA VAL A 374 -0.27 -16.87 10.22
C VAL A 374 0.46 -17.94 11.02
N TYR A 375 -0.22 -19.05 11.29
CA TYR A 375 0.38 -20.18 12.01
C TYR A 375 1.58 -20.78 11.26
N LEU A 376 1.42 -21.09 9.96
CA LEU A 376 2.47 -21.70 9.16
C LEU A 376 3.67 -20.76 8.94
N VAL A 377 3.42 -19.47 8.73
CA VAL A 377 4.47 -18.45 8.59
C VAL A 377 5.17 -18.20 9.93
N GLY A 378 4.41 -18.10 11.02
CA GLY A 378 4.94 -17.81 12.35
C GLY A 378 5.79 -18.96 12.93
N THR A 379 5.40 -20.21 12.67
CA THR A 379 6.17 -21.39 13.12
C THR A 379 7.38 -21.70 12.25
N SER A 380 7.53 -21.03 11.11
CA SER A 380 8.61 -21.24 10.12
C SER A 380 8.79 -22.71 9.69
N GLN A 381 7.74 -23.54 9.87
CA GLN A 381 7.80 -24.98 9.53
C GLN A 381 7.86 -25.24 8.02
N ARG A 382 7.37 -24.30 7.24
CA ARG A 382 7.33 -24.35 5.78
C ARG A 382 7.77 -23.02 5.19
N SER A 383 8.22 -23.05 3.94
CA SER A 383 8.50 -21.79 3.24
C SER A 383 7.20 -20.98 3.06
N ILE A 384 7.35 -19.68 2.99
CA ILE A 384 6.22 -18.73 2.87
C ILE A 384 5.33 -19.05 1.67
N GLN A 385 5.93 -19.50 0.55
CA GLN A 385 5.20 -19.87 -0.67
C GLN A 385 4.30 -21.09 -0.45
N TYR A 386 4.81 -22.11 0.25
CA TYR A 386 4.02 -23.30 0.61
C TYR A 386 2.89 -22.95 1.58
N ALA A 387 3.16 -22.07 2.54
CA ALA A 387 2.13 -21.60 3.47
C ALA A 387 0.98 -20.89 2.72
N ALA A 388 1.30 -20.01 1.77
CA ALA A 388 0.31 -19.33 0.95
C ALA A 388 -0.45 -20.31 0.02
N ALA A 389 0.22 -21.27 -0.58
CA ALA A 389 -0.42 -22.29 -1.41
C ALA A 389 -1.39 -23.17 -0.62
N ILE A 390 -1.02 -23.60 0.59
CA ILE A 390 -1.92 -24.32 1.50
C ILE A 390 -3.13 -23.45 1.87
N ALA A 391 -2.89 -22.16 2.15
CA ALA A 391 -3.97 -21.22 2.48
C ALA A 391 -4.95 -21.03 1.30
N ILE A 392 -4.48 -21.06 0.03
CA ILE A 392 -5.36 -21.08 -1.16
C ILE A 392 -6.27 -22.31 -1.15
N VAL A 393 -5.70 -23.50 -0.92
CA VAL A 393 -6.50 -24.74 -0.86
C VAL A 393 -7.54 -24.66 0.26
N VAL A 394 -7.16 -24.16 1.43
CA VAL A 394 -8.10 -23.99 2.57
C VAL A 394 -9.17 -22.93 2.25
N ALA A 395 -8.84 -21.85 1.55
CA ALA A 395 -9.81 -20.85 1.10
C ALA A 395 -10.86 -21.47 0.14
N ILE A 396 -10.43 -22.36 -0.76
CA ILE A 396 -11.35 -23.12 -1.62
C ILE A 396 -12.25 -24.02 -0.78
N LEU A 397 -11.70 -24.78 0.18
CA LEU A 397 -12.47 -25.69 1.03
C LEU A 397 -13.48 -24.92 1.90
N VAL A 398 -13.08 -23.82 2.48
CA VAL A 398 -13.94 -22.92 3.28
C VAL A 398 -15.09 -22.38 2.43
N SER A 399 -14.79 -21.96 1.19
CA SER A 399 -15.80 -21.44 0.27
C SER A 399 -16.79 -22.52 -0.21
N LEU A 400 -16.40 -23.79 -0.24
CA LEU A 400 -17.33 -24.89 -0.56
C LEU A 400 -18.40 -25.08 0.53
N VAL A 401 -18.05 -24.77 1.78
CA VAL A 401 -18.96 -24.84 2.94
C VAL A 401 -19.87 -23.63 3.01
N ASN A 402 -19.41 -22.46 2.50
CA ASN A 402 -20.21 -21.24 2.50
C ASN A 402 -21.36 -21.31 1.49
N LYS A 403 -22.61 -21.34 2.00
CA LYS A 403 -23.80 -21.45 1.14
C LYS A 403 -24.05 -20.19 0.31
N GLU A 404 -23.69 -19.00 0.82
CA GLU A 404 -23.94 -17.70 0.19
C GLU A 404 -22.93 -17.41 -0.93
N ASN A 405 -21.66 -17.73 -0.67
CA ASN A 405 -20.54 -17.47 -1.60
C ASN A 405 -19.84 -18.76 -2.04
N ARG A 406 -20.63 -19.81 -2.37
CA ARG A 406 -20.07 -21.09 -2.78
C ARG A 406 -19.21 -20.96 -4.03
N ILE A 407 -17.99 -21.48 -3.95
CA ILE A 407 -17.06 -21.49 -5.08
C ILE A 407 -17.44 -22.61 -6.05
N THR A 408 -17.46 -22.29 -7.34
CA THR A 408 -17.63 -23.24 -8.45
C THR A 408 -16.32 -23.34 -9.22
N LEU A 409 -16.17 -24.35 -10.08
CA LEU A 409 -15.01 -24.48 -10.96
C LEU A 409 -14.78 -23.22 -11.81
N GLY A 410 -15.86 -22.59 -12.29
CA GLY A 410 -15.77 -21.31 -12.99
C GLY A 410 -15.19 -20.19 -12.13
N LYS A 411 -15.64 -20.05 -10.87
CA LYS A 411 -15.13 -19.07 -9.92
C LYS A 411 -13.67 -19.33 -9.53
N ILE A 412 -13.23 -20.60 -9.45
CA ILE A 412 -11.81 -20.96 -9.24
C ILE A 412 -10.98 -20.43 -10.42
N TRP A 413 -11.47 -20.67 -11.65
CA TRP A 413 -10.79 -20.20 -12.85
C TRP A 413 -10.69 -18.68 -12.93
N GLU A 414 -11.78 -18.00 -12.57
CA GLU A 414 -11.80 -16.53 -12.47
C GLU A 414 -10.89 -16.01 -11.35
N ALA A 415 -10.77 -16.71 -10.21
CA ALA A 415 -9.86 -16.33 -9.14
C ALA A 415 -8.40 -16.43 -9.59
N LEU A 416 -8.03 -17.51 -10.27
CA LEU A 416 -6.71 -17.66 -10.87
C LEU A 416 -6.42 -16.55 -11.89
N ALA A 417 -7.39 -16.24 -12.75
CA ALA A 417 -7.24 -15.16 -13.74
C ALA A 417 -7.09 -13.78 -13.08
N ALA A 418 -7.85 -13.49 -12.03
CA ALA A 418 -7.74 -12.24 -11.27
C ALA A 418 -6.38 -12.12 -10.58
N GLY A 419 -5.87 -13.21 -9.98
CA GLY A 419 -4.52 -13.25 -9.42
C GLY A 419 -3.45 -12.97 -10.47
N GLY A 420 -3.55 -13.59 -11.65
CA GLY A 420 -2.64 -13.33 -12.77
C GLY A 420 -2.71 -11.89 -13.29
N GLN A 421 -3.91 -11.32 -13.35
CA GLN A 421 -4.10 -9.92 -13.76
C GLN A 421 -3.51 -8.94 -12.74
N GLY A 422 -3.77 -9.13 -11.45
CA GLY A 422 -3.24 -8.27 -10.38
C GLY A 422 -1.71 -8.27 -10.32
N MET A 423 -1.07 -9.36 -10.75
CA MET A 423 0.38 -9.46 -10.79
C MET A 423 1.04 -8.56 -11.84
N ILE A 424 0.34 -8.22 -12.93
CA ILE A 424 0.93 -7.46 -14.06
C ILE A 424 1.46 -6.10 -13.59
N THR A 425 0.64 -5.35 -12.88
CA THR A 425 0.98 -4.00 -12.40
C THR A 425 2.15 -4.04 -11.42
N VAL A 426 2.12 -4.96 -10.48
CA VAL A 426 3.17 -5.10 -9.46
C VAL A 426 4.49 -5.50 -10.11
N ALA A 427 4.49 -6.48 -11.01
CA ALA A 427 5.70 -6.94 -11.69
C ALA A 427 6.28 -5.87 -12.64
N ALA A 428 5.43 -5.20 -13.42
CA ALA A 428 5.87 -4.12 -14.31
C ALA A 428 6.48 -2.96 -13.52
N ALA A 429 5.85 -2.58 -12.41
CA ALA A 429 6.37 -1.54 -11.52
C ALA A 429 7.70 -1.93 -10.87
N CYS A 430 7.83 -3.18 -10.40
CA CYS A 430 9.06 -3.71 -9.81
C CYS A 430 10.20 -3.81 -10.84
N GLY A 431 9.90 -4.18 -12.09
CA GLY A 431 10.89 -4.20 -13.14
C GLY A 431 11.45 -2.81 -13.47
N VAL A 432 10.58 -1.79 -13.54
CA VAL A 432 11.01 -0.39 -13.73
C VAL A 432 11.71 0.15 -12.48
N ALA A 433 11.27 -0.20 -11.28
CA ALA A 433 12.00 0.15 -10.05
C ALA A 433 13.40 -0.47 -10.02
N GLY A 434 13.56 -1.70 -10.55
CA GLY A 434 14.87 -2.32 -10.77
C GLY A 434 15.75 -1.55 -11.75
N ILE A 435 15.18 -0.99 -12.83
CA ILE A 435 15.89 -0.08 -13.75
C ILE A 435 16.40 1.15 -13.01
N ILE A 436 15.54 1.79 -12.18
CA ILE A 436 15.91 2.98 -11.40
C ILE A 436 17.03 2.64 -10.41
N ALA A 437 16.86 1.60 -9.60
CA ALA A 437 17.84 1.17 -8.61
C ALA A 437 19.18 0.78 -9.28
N GLY A 438 19.14 0.01 -10.35
CA GLY A 438 20.31 -0.36 -11.13
C GLY A 438 21.04 0.84 -11.71
N THR A 439 20.31 1.84 -12.21
CA THR A 439 20.90 3.07 -12.74
C THR A 439 21.58 3.89 -11.63
N ILE A 440 20.97 3.99 -10.47
CA ILE A 440 21.54 4.67 -9.29
C ILE A 440 22.82 3.97 -8.84
N THR A 441 22.81 2.64 -8.81
CA THR A 441 23.97 1.84 -8.39
C THR A 441 25.11 1.94 -9.37
N MET A 442 24.87 1.76 -10.67
CA MET A 442 25.93 1.79 -11.69
C MET A 442 26.57 3.18 -11.88
N THR A 443 25.89 4.25 -11.53
CA THR A 443 26.39 5.62 -11.62
C THR A 443 27.01 6.13 -10.31
N GLY A 444 26.87 5.39 -9.20
CA GLY A 444 27.32 5.82 -7.89
C GLY A 444 26.50 6.98 -7.30
N LEU A 445 25.34 7.32 -7.89
CA LEU A 445 24.49 8.43 -7.47
C LEU A 445 23.98 8.24 -6.03
N ALA A 446 23.78 6.97 -5.58
CA ALA A 446 23.41 6.68 -4.21
C ALA A 446 24.37 7.34 -3.20
N ASN A 447 25.68 7.19 -3.41
CA ASN A 447 26.69 7.75 -2.52
C ASN A 447 26.67 9.29 -2.52
N MET A 448 26.40 9.90 -3.69
CA MET A 448 26.29 11.36 -3.79
C MET A 448 25.08 11.89 -3.01
N LEU A 449 23.92 11.23 -3.13
CA LEU A 449 22.70 11.58 -2.40
C LEU A 449 22.89 11.39 -0.89
N ILE A 450 23.47 10.26 -0.48
CA ILE A 450 23.76 9.98 0.93
C ILE A 450 24.66 11.07 1.51
N ASN A 451 25.79 11.35 0.86
CA ASN A 451 26.75 12.36 1.33
C ASN A 451 26.14 13.76 1.38
N GLY A 452 25.32 14.12 0.38
CA GLY A 452 24.63 15.41 0.32
C GLY A 452 23.64 15.59 1.47
N ILE A 453 22.79 14.61 1.74
CA ILE A 453 21.79 14.68 2.83
C ILE A 453 22.48 14.63 4.20
N VAL A 454 23.49 13.78 4.39
CA VAL A 454 24.25 13.72 5.64
C VAL A 454 24.96 15.04 5.91
N ALA A 455 25.54 15.68 4.91
CA ALA A 455 26.16 17.01 5.04
C ALA A 455 25.13 18.08 5.42
N LEU A 456 23.95 18.08 4.79
CA LEU A 456 22.86 19.01 5.12
C LEU A 456 22.29 18.76 6.52
N ALA A 457 22.22 17.50 6.96
CA ALA A 457 21.72 17.14 8.27
C ALA A 457 22.68 17.51 9.43
N GLY A 458 23.96 17.75 9.15
CA GLY A 458 24.93 18.17 10.17
C GLY A 458 25.06 17.19 11.33
N ASN A 459 25.01 15.88 11.08
CA ASN A 459 24.98 14.79 12.06
C ASN A 459 23.72 14.72 12.96
N GLN A 460 22.69 15.52 12.70
CA GLN A 460 21.43 15.46 13.44
C GLN A 460 20.45 14.48 12.77
N VAL A 461 20.19 13.35 13.44
CA VAL A 461 19.29 12.29 12.93
C VAL A 461 17.88 12.82 12.62
N ILE A 462 17.34 13.72 13.45
CA ILE A 462 16.00 14.28 13.25
C ILE A 462 15.88 15.07 11.95
N ILE A 463 16.93 15.79 11.54
CA ILE A 463 16.96 16.53 10.28
C ILE A 463 17.05 15.56 9.10
N ALA A 464 17.87 14.51 9.21
CA ALA A 464 17.96 13.47 8.21
C ALA A 464 16.63 12.74 8.01
N LEU A 465 15.94 12.40 9.11
CA LEU A 465 14.59 11.82 9.06
C LEU A 465 13.61 12.75 8.34
N PHE A 466 13.61 14.04 8.66
CA PHE A 466 12.73 15.01 8.02
C PHE A 466 13.00 15.17 6.52
N LEU A 467 14.26 15.30 6.12
CA LEU A 467 14.64 15.37 4.70
C LEU A 467 14.28 14.08 3.96
N THR A 468 14.53 12.93 4.58
CA THR A 468 14.16 11.62 4.01
C THR A 468 12.65 11.49 3.86
N MET A 469 11.85 11.92 4.83
CA MET A 469 10.39 11.96 4.76
C MET A 469 9.93 12.76 3.53
N LEU A 470 10.46 13.98 3.34
CA LEU A 470 10.12 14.80 2.19
C LEU A 470 10.49 14.13 0.86
N CYS A 471 11.68 13.53 0.78
CA CYS A 471 12.10 12.75 -0.39
C CYS A 471 11.12 11.60 -0.67
N CYS A 472 10.75 10.84 0.36
CA CYS A 472 9.83 9.72 0.23
C CYS A 472 8.45 10.15 -0.26
N ILE A 473 7.89 11.22 0.29
CA ILE A 473 6.59 11.75 -0.15
C ILE A 473 6.66 12.19 -1.62
N VAL A 474 7.72 12.92 -2.02
CA VAL A 474 7.87 13.39 -3.40
C VAL A 474 8.05 12.24 -4.38
N LEU A 475 8.94 11.28 -4.07
CA LEU A 475 9.17 10.10 -4.92
C LEU A 475 7.95 9.17 -4.98
N GLY A 476 7.14 9.15 -3.92
CA GLY A 476 5.94 8.34 -3.82
C GLY A 476 4.73 8.84 -4.60
N MET A 477 4.76 10.07 -5.09
CA MET A 477 3.62 10.69 -5.78
C MET A 477 3.22 9.92 -7.04
N GLY A 478 2.07 9.21 -6.96
CA GLY A 478 1.47 8.52 -8.10
C GLY A 478 2.22 7.27 -8.56
N VAL A 479 3.04 6.70 -7.70
CA VAL A 479 3.74 5.43 -7.89
C VAL A 479 3.11 4.37 -6.98
N PRO A 480 2.83 3.13 -7.46
CA PRO A 480 2.33 2.07 -6.61
C PRO A 480 3.28 1.80 -5.43
N THR A 481 2.72 1.50 -4.27
CA THR A 481 3.45 1.36 -3.00
C THR A 481 4.64 0.40 -3.09
N THR A 482 4.49 -0.71 -3.81
CA THR A 482 5.56 -1.72 -3.97
C THR A 482 6.76 -1.16 -4.72
N ALA A 483 6.54 -0.49 -5.86
CA ALA A 483 7.60 0.13 -6.65
C ALA A 483 8.21 1.32 -5.92
N ASN A 484 7.39 2.12 -5.28
CA ASN A 484 7.80 3.24 -4.45
C ASN A 484 8.75 2.78 -3.34
N TYR A 485 8.38 1.73 -2.62
CA TYR A 485 9.26 1.15 -1.61
C TYR A 485 10.60 0.67 -2.20
N CYS A 486 10.61 0.02 -3.38
CA CYS A 486 11.86 -0.41 -4.02
C CYS A 486 12.81 0.76 -4.29
N ILE A 487 12.28 1.86 -4.81
CA ILE A 487 13.06 3.07 -5.10
C ILE A 487 13.61 3.66 -3.81
N MET A 488 12.78 3.80 -2.78
CA MET A 488 13.17 4.37 -1.50
C MET A 488 14.13 3.48 -0.71
N ALA A 489 13.99 2.17 -0.79
CA ALA A 489 14.91 1.21 -0.18
C ALA A 489 16.32 1.35 -0.77
N ALA A 490 16.43 1.64 -2.07
CA ALA A 490 17.70 1.82 -2.73
C ALA A 490 18.30 3.23 -2.54
N THR A 491 17.47 4.26 -2.32
CA THR A 491 17.90 5.67 -2.29
C THR A 491 17.89 6.28 -0.91
N CYS A 492 16.79 6.11 -0.17
CA CYS A 492 16.50 6.83 1.07
C CYS A 492 16.87 6.04 2.33
N ALA A 493 16.61 4.72 2.36
CA ALA A 493 16.93 3.90 3.53
C ALA A 493 18.43 3.90 3.87
N PRO A 494 19.38 3.82 2.91
CA PRO A 494 20.81 3.88 3.20
C PRO A 494 21.25 5.18 3.88
N ILE A 495 20.56 6.29 3.65
CA ILE A 495 20.83 7.59 4.30
C ILE A 495 20.62 7.47 5.79
N LEU A 496 19.47 6.93 6.21
CA LEU A 496 19.12 6.76 7.61
C LEU A 496 20.02 5.74 8.30
N ILE A 497 20.36 4.65 7.61
CA ILE A 497 21.29 3.63 8.13
C ILE A 497 22.65 4.26 8.40
N ARG A 498 23.16 5.10 7.50
CA ARG A 498 24.43 5.82 7.70
C ARG A 498 24.37 6.82 8.85
N MET A 499 23.20 7.35 9.15
CA MET A 499 22.97 8.24 10.32
C MET A 499 22.77 7.46 11.63
N GLY A 500 22.95 6.13 11.63
CA GLY A 500 22.86 5.29 12.82
C GLY A 500 21.46 4.73 13.13
N VAL A 501 20.47 4.93 12.26
CA VAL A 501 19.15 4.31 12.41
C VAL A 501 19.27 2.81 12.08
N PRO A 502 18.76 1.90 12.92
CA PRO A 502 18.79 0.47 12.62
C PRO A 502 18.15 0.14 11.26
N THR A 503 18.73 -0.80 10.52
CA THR A 503 18.32 -1.15 9.16
C THR A 503 16.82 -1.39 9.05
N VAL A 504 16.24 -2.20 9.96
CA VAL A 504 14.80 -2.48 9.97
C VAL A 504 13.98 -1.20 10.15
N ALA A 505 14.38 -0.33 11.10
CA ALA A 505 13.69 0.92 11.37
C ALA A 505 13.78 1.89 10.17
N ALA A 506 14.93 1.97 9.51
CA ALA A 506 15.11 2.77 8.30
C ALA A 506 14.20 2.29 7.15
N HIS A 507 14.09 0.97 6.94
CA HIS A 507 13.22 0.39 5.93
C HIS A 507 11.73 0.56 6.26
N PHE A 508 11.32 0.40 7.51
CA PHE A 508 9.96 0.73 7.94
C PHE A 508 9.65 2.22 7.76
N PHE A 509 10.60 3.11 8.07
CA PHE A 509 10.44 4.55 7.90
C PHE A 509 10.11 4.92 6.45
N VAL A 510 10.93 4.47 5.52
CA VAL A 510 10.69 4.77 4.10
C VAL A 510 9.42 4.10 3.58
N PHE A 511 9.06 2.92 4.08
CA PHE A 511 7.83 2.24 3.73
C PHE A 511 6.59 3.02 4.18
N TYR A 512 6.56 3.52 5.42
CA TYR A 512 5.46 4.33 5.94
C TYR A 512 5.25 5.59 5.10
N PHE A 513 6.32 6.34 4.80
CA PHE A 513 6.19 7.55 4.00
C PHE A 513 5.90 7.26 2.52
N GLY A 514 6.24 6.08 2.05
CA GLY A 514 5.79 5.57 0.76
C GLY A 514 4.27 5.39 0.69
N ILE A 515 3.67 4.83 1.73
CA ILE A 515 2.22 4.61 1.82
C ILE A 515 1.46 5.93 2.01
N VAL A 516 1.98 6.82 2.85
CA VAL A 516 1.35 8.12 3.15
C VAL A 516 1.23 9.01 1.91
N ALA A 517 2.05 8.81 0.88
CA ALA A 517 1.93 9.52 -0.38
C ALA A 517 0.56 9.33 -1.07
N ASP A 518 -0.13 8.21 -0.83
CA ASP A 518 -1.50 7.94 -1.33
C ASP A 518 -2.59 8.77 -0.63
N LEU A 519 -2.28 9.41 0.50
CA LEU A 519 -3.18 10.29 1.25
C LEU A 519 -2.84 11.78 1.11
N THR A 520 -1.58 12.08 0.79
CA THR A 520 -1.07 13.45 0.84
C THR A 520 -1.32 14.20 -0.46
N PRO A 521 -1.86 15.44 -0.41
CA PRO A 521 -1.91 16.28 -1.60
C PRO A 521 -0.49 16.51 -2.19
N PRO A 522 -0.35 16.67 -3.52
CA PRO A 522 -1.41 16.85 -4.51
C PRO A 522 -1.93 15.55 -5.16
N VAL A 523 -1.40 14.38 -4.86
CA VAL A 523 -1.75 13.13 -5.56
C VAL A 523 -2.88 12.37 -4.87
N ALA A 524 -2.77 12.06 -3.58
CA ALA A 524 -3.82 11.56 -2.68
C ALA A 524 -4.87 10.60 -3.30
N LEU A 525 -4.45 9.57 -4.04
CA LEU A 525 -5.35 8.73 -4.86
C LEU A 525 -6.47 8.06 -4.06
N ALA A 526 -6.16 7.54 -2.87
CA ALA A 526 -7.16 6.92 -1.99
C ALA A 526 -8.22 7.95 -1.51
N ALA A 527 -7.76 9.15 -1.12
CA ALA A 527 -8.67 10.21 -0.70
C ALA A 527 -9.56 10.71 -1.85
N TYR A 528 -9.03 10.75 -3.08
CA TYR A 528 -9.82 11.16 -4.25
C TYR A 528 -10.84 10.10 -4.64
N ALA A 529 -10.50 8.81 -4.51
CA ALA A 529 -11.46 7.72 -4.72
C ALA A 529 -12.61 7.80 -3.70
N GLY A 530 -12.29 7.97 -2.42
CA GLY A 530 -13.28 8.16 -1.36
C GLY A 530 -14.14 9.42 -1.59
N ALA A 531 -13.52 10.53 -2.01
CA ALA A 531 -14.24 11.78 -2.33
C ALA A 531 -15.25 11.59 -3.47
N ALA A 532 -14.91 10.79 -4.49
CA ALA A 532 -15.82 10.47 -5.58
C ALA A 532 -17.04 9.70 -5.06
N ILE A 533 -16.84 8.68 -4.19
CA ILE A 533 -17.94 7.92 -3.56
C ILE A 533 -18.80 8.84 -2.68
N ALA A 534 -18.18 9.72 -1.91
CA ALA A 534 -18.88 10.65 -1.04
C ALA A 534 -19.56 11.80 -1.81
N GLN A 535 -19.23 12.02 -3.08
CA GLN A 535 -19.56 13.21 -3.87
C GLN A 535 -19.06 14.49 -3.17
N ALA A 536 -17.83 14.43 -2.66
CA ALA A 536 -17.18 15.47 -1.87
C ALA A 536 -16.07 16.18 -2.67
N ASN A 537 -15.58 17.31 -2.13
CA ASN A 537 -14.44 18.00 -2.73
C ASN A 537 -13.14 17.18 -2.54
N PRO A 538 -12.46 16.76 -3.63
CA PRO A 538 -11.29 15.89 -3.53
C PRO A 538 -10.14 16.49 -2.71
N MET A 539 -9.83 17.76 -2.93
CA MET A 539 -8.72 18.43 -2.24
C MET A 539 -8.99 18.59 -0.74
N LYS A 540 -10.22 18.99 -0.36
CA LYS A 540 -10.63 19.08 1.05
C LYS A 540 -10.59 17.69 1.71
N THR A 541 -11.03 16.66 1.01
CA THR A 541 -10.95 15.27 1.48
C THR A 541 -9.51 14.85 1.73
N ALA A 542 -8.58 15.15 0.80
CA ALA A 542 -7.17 14.81 0.95
C ALA A 542 -6.51 15.50 2.15
N PHE A 543 -6.75 16.82 2.34
CA PHE A 543 -6.27 17.52 3.54
C PHE A 543 -6.87 16.96 4.83
N THR A 544 -8.14 16.59 4.82
CA THR A 544 -8.80 15.97 5.99
C THR A 544 -8.23 14.57 6.23
N ALA A 545 -7.97 13.77 5.20
CA ALA A 545 -7.36 12.46 5.31
C ALA A 545 -5.93 12.53 5.88
N THR A 546 -5.12 13.48 5.40
CA THR A 546 -3.77 13.73 5.94
C THR A 546 -3.83 14.10 7.43
N LYS A 547 -4.79 14.94 7.83
CA LYS A 547 -5.01 15.33 9.22
C LYS A 547 -5.41 14.13 10.09
N LEU A 548 -6.34 13.30 9.63
CA LEU A 548 -6.78 12.09 10.34
C LEU A 548 -5.66 11.05 10.47
N ALA A 549 -4.82 10.94 9.46
CA ALA A 549 -3.69 10.02 9.42
C ALA A 549 -2.42 10.59 10.07
N ILE A 550 -2.52 11.57 10.97
CA ILE A 550 -1.34 12.20 11.59
C ILE A 550 -0.44 11.20 12.31
N ALA A 551 -1.01 10.12 12.85
CA ALA A 551 -0.26 9.03 13.45
C ALA A 551 0.71 8.39 12.45
N ALA A 552 0.38 8.34 11.16
CA ALA A 552 1.27 7.83 10.10
C ALA A 552 2.52 8.67 9.90
N PHE A 553 2.47 9.95 10.24
CA PHE A 553 3.63 10.84 10.21
C PHE A 553 4.45 10.76 11.51
N ILE A 554 3.81 10.47 12.62
CA ILE A 554 4.42 10.45 13.96
C ILE A 554 5.09 9.10 14.24
N VAL A 555 4.40 8.00 14.05
CA VAL A 555 4.87 6.65 14.38
C VAL A 555 6.23 6.31 13.76
N PRO A 556 6.53 6.67 12.49
CA PRO A 556 7.86 6.45 11.93
C PRO A 556 9.00 7.14 12.68
N TYR A 557 8.78 8.35 13.17
CA TYR A 557 9.79 9.03 13.99
C TYR A 557 9.99 8.33 15.32
N VAL A 558 8.92 7.84 15.95
CA VAL A 558 9.03 7.12 17.22
C VAL A 558 9.93 5.89 17.06
N PHE A 559 9.65 5.00 16.11
CA PHE A 559 10.46 3.78 15.97
C PHE A 559 11.84 4.03 15.35
N ALA A 560 12.05 5.11 14.61
CA ALA A 560 13.36 5.48 14.10
C ALA A 560 14.28 6.03 15.22
N LEU A 561 13.70 6.77 16.18
CA LEU A 561 14.40 7.33 17.32
C LEU A 561 14.47 6.36 18.51
N ASN A 562 13.48 5.49 18.65
CA ASN A 562 13.43 4.46 19.68
C ASN A 562 13.04 3.10 19.07
N PRO A 563 14.02 2.28 18.67
CA PRO A 563 13.80 0.99 18.02
C PRO A 563 13.09 -0.07 18.89
N ALA A 564 12.92 0.18 20.19
CA ALA A 564 12.18 -0.67 21.11
C ALA A 564 10.74 -0.93 20.62
N MET A 565 10.12 0.04 19.90
CA MET A 565 8.80 -0.12 19.28
C MET A 565 8.78 -1.23 18.22
N LEU A 566 9.91 -1.56 17.60
CA LEU A 566 10.06 -2.64 16.64
C LEU A 566 10.63 -3.92 17.28
N PHE A 567 10.60 -4.04 18.59
CA PHE A 567 11.18 -5.16 19.33
C PHE A 567 12.67 -5.40 19.01
N ILE A 568 13.46 -4.31 18.90
CA ILE A 568 14.89 -4.36 18.67
C ILE A 568 15.60 -4.05 19.98
N ASP A 569 16.44 -4.95 20.46
CA ASP A 569 17.29 -4.83 21.67
C ASP A 569 16.56 -4.20 22.87
N THR A 570 15.41 -4.75 23.23
CA THR A 570 14.50 -4.14 24.21
C THR A 570 13.95 -5.13 25.22
N THR A 571 13.44 -4.60 26.32
CA THR A 571 12.70 -5.31 27.36
C THR A 571 11.20 -5.11 27.22
N ALA A 572 10.41 -6.03 27.77
CA ALA A 572 8.95 -5.89 27.78
C ALA A 572 8.48 -4.60 28.47
N GLY A 573 9.18 -4.16 29.51
CA GLY A 573 8.89 -2.91 30.21
C GLY A 573 9.06 -1.67 29.34
N GLU A 574 10.13 -1.60 28.55
CA GLU A 574 10.38 -0.51 27.61
C GLU A 574 9.34 -0.47 26.49
N VAL A 575 8.95 -1.65 25.95
CA VAL A 575 7.90 -1.74 24.94
C VAL A 575 6.56 -1.21 25.49
N ILE A 576 6.19 -1.59 26.71
CA ILE A 576 4.95 -1.10 27.35
C ILE A 576 5.03 0.42 27.54
N LEU A 577 6.15 0.93 28.03
CA LEU A 577 6.33 2.36 28.26
C LEU A 577 6.19 3.15 26.96
N ILE A 578 6.91 2.75 25.90
CA ILE A 578 6.84 3.44 24.60
C ILE A 578 5.44 3.36 23.96
N CYS A 579 4.72 2.26 24.17
CA CYS A 579 3.33 2.16 23.70
C CYS A 579 2.42 3.16 24.43
N ILE A 580 2.56 3.29 25.74
CA ILE A 580 1.75 4.22 26.53
C ILE A 580 2.08 5.66 26.18
N THR A 581 3.36 6.04 26.17
CA THR A 581 3.78 7.42 25.85
C THR A 581 3.39 7.79 24.42
N SER A 582 3.62 6.91 23.44
CA SER A 582 3.21 7.13 22.04
C SER A 582 1.70 7.26 21.88
N PHE A 583 0.91 6.42 22.56
CA PHE A 583 -0.55 6.51 22.50
C PHE A 583 -1.07 7.83 23.09
N ILE A 584 -0.53 8.26 24.24
CA ILE A 584 -0.89 9.55 24.86
C ILE A 584 -0.44 10.70 23.95
N GLY A 585 0.75 10.60 23.36
CA GLY A 585 1.28 11.59 22.43
C GLY A 585 0.40 11.75 21.19
N ILE A 586 0.05 10.64 20.55
CA ILE A 586 -0.85 10.60 19.37
C ILE A 586 -2.24 11.14 19.75
N PHE A 587 -2.76 10.77 20.92
CA PHE A 587 -4.04 11.27 21.41
C PHE A 587 -3.99 12.80 21.57
N GLY A 588 -2.95 13.33 22.20
CA GLY A 588 -2.77 14.78 22.40
C GLY A 588 -2.70 15.55 21.08
N VAL A 589 -1.92 15.04 20.11
CA VAL A 589 -1.81 15.67 18.78
C VAL A 589 -3.15 15.57 18.02
N SER A 590 -3.83 14.42 18.05
CA SER A 590 -5.13 14.24 17.41
C SER A 590 -6.20 15.18 18.00
N ALA A 591 -6.25 15.31 19.33
CA ALA A 591 -7.17 16.22 20.01
C ALA A 591 -6.94 17.68 19.61
N ALA A 592 -5.68 18.09 19.54
CA ALA A 592 -5.30 19.44 19.10
C ALA A 592 -5.71 19.70 17.63
N LEU A 593 -5.49 18.74 16.75
CA LEU A 593 -5.87 18.85 15.33
C LEU A 593 -7.39 18.90 15.15
N GLU A 594 -8.16 18.09 15.89
CA GLU A 594 -9.62 18.14 15.88
C GLU A 594 -10.17 19.39 16.61
N GLY A 595 -9.35 20.00 17.47
CA GLY A 595 -9.75 21.16 18.28
C GLY A 595 -10.81 20.83 19.31
N TYR A 596 -10.85 19.57 19.74
CA TYR A 596 -11.81 19.03 20.70
C TYR A 596 -11.17 17.92 21.55
N PHE A 597 -11.44 17.97 22.86
CA PHE A 597 -11.06 16.90 23.78
C PHE A 597 -12.27 16.49 24.62
N LEU A 598 -12.59 17.24 25.68
CA LEU A 598 -13.86 17.12 26.45
C LEU A 598 -14.82 18.27 26.11
N HIS A 599 -14.29 19.36 25.56
CA HIS A 599 -14.95 20.55 25.07
C HIS A 599 -14.10 21.15 23.93
N HIS A 600 -14.60 22.16 23.24
CA HIS A 600 -13.83 22.89 22.21
C HIS A 600 -12.53 23.46 22.80
N MET A 601 -11.40 23.21 22.11
CA MET A 601 -10.08 23.65 22.54
C MET A 601 -9.75 25.02 21.93
N PRO A 602 -9.45 26.01 22.76
CA PRO A 602 -8.85 27.27 22.30
C PRO A 602 -7.44 27.05 21.76
N TRP A 603 -6.92 27.99 20.97
CA TRP A 603 -5.66 27.84 20.26
C TRP A 603 -4.46 27.51 21.16
N TYR A 604 -4.39 28.10 22.37
CA TYR A 604 -3.29 27.89 23.32
C TYR A 604 -3.29 26.46 23.90
N GLU A 605 -4.47 25.88 24.20
CA GLU A 605 -4.59 24.50 24.64
C GLU A 605 -4.18 23.53 23.52
N ARG A 606 -4.50 23.87 22.27
CA ARG A 606 -4.07 23.09 21.10
C ARG A 606 -2.56 23.11 20.97
N LEU A 607 -1.91 24.26 21.11
CA LEU A 607 -0.45 24.36 21.09
C LEU A 607 0.22 23.55 22.21
N LEU A 608 -0.29 23.65 23.45
CA LEU A 608 0.21 22.88 24.58
C LEU A 608 0.04 21.38 24.36
N SER A 609 -1.10 20.95 23.78
CA SER A 609 -1.38 19.55 23.50
C SER A 609 -0.47 19.00 22.38
N VAL A 610 -0.19 19.78 21.33
CA VAL A 610 0.78 19.40 20.29
C VAL A 610 2.18 19.32 20.89
N ALA A 611 2.63 20.33 21.64
CA ALA A 611 3.95 20.34 22.25
C ALA A 611 4.13 19.15 23.19
N GLY A 612 3.17 18.89 24.08
CA GLY A 612 3.20 17.75 24.99
C GLY A 612 3.18 16.42 24.25
N GLY A 613 2.35 16.30 23.20
CA GLY A 613 2.27 15.10 22.37
C GLY A 613 3.56 14.82 21.62
N LEU A 614 4.20 15.84 21.04
CA LEU A 614 5.48 15.69 20.34
C LEU A 614 6.65 15.37 21.30
N MET A 615 6.63 15.90 22.52
CA MET A 615 7.63 15.56 23.55
C MET A 615 7.54 14.09 23.97
N LEU A 616 6.34 13.50 24.01
CA LEU A 616 6.12 12.08 24.32
C LEU A 616 6.54 11.14 23.16
N ILE A 617 6.82 11.69 21.99
CA ILE A 617 7.30 10.94 20.83
C ILE A 617 8.83 10.85 20.83
N TYR A 618 9.50 11.89 21.33
CA TYR A 618 10.95 11.91 21.43
C TYR A 618 11.41 11.13 22.68
N PRO A 619 12.22 10.06 22.52
CA PRO A 619 12.58 9.19 23.64
C PRO A 619 13.43 9.92 24.68
N GLY A 620 13.02 9.85 25.95
CA GLY A 620 13.77 10.40 27.06
C GLY A 620 12.92 10.62 28.31
N LEU A 621 13.45 10.29 29.49
CA LEU A 621 12.69 10.43 30.72
C LEU A 621 12.26 11.90 30.99
N LEU A 622 13.11 12.85 30.61
CA LEU A 622 12.80 14.27 30.73
C LEU A 622 11.69 14.71 29.77
N THR A 623 11.76 14.29 28.51
CA THR A 623 10.78 14.61 27.50
C THR A 623 9.43 13.96 27.80
N ASP A 624 9.44 12.71 28.28
CA ASP A 624 8.23 11.98 28.70
C ASP A 624 7.56 12.66 29.90
N THR A 625 8.33 13.04 30.92
CA THR A 625 7.78 13.73 32.11
C THR A 625 7.19 15.09 31.74
N ILE A 626 7.88 15.91 30.97
CA ILE A 626 7.38 17.22 30.53
C ILE A 626 6.15 17.03 29.63
N GLY A 627 6.22 16.11 28.70
CA GLY A 627 5.10 15.79 27.78
C GLY A 627 3.84 15.35 28.52
N LEU A 628 3.97 14.45 29.50
CA LEU A 628 2.87 14.03 30.37
C LEU A 628 2.30 15.19 31.18
N CYS A 629 3.15 16.03 31.76
CA CYS A 629 2.73 17.24 32.49
C CYS A 629 1.91 18.19 31.59
N LEU A 630 2.37 18.45 30.36
CA LEU A 630 1.67 19.35 29.44
C LEU A 630 0.30 18.78 29.04
N VAL A 631 0.22 17.48 28.69
CA VAL A 631 -1.05 16.83 28.35
C VAL A 631 -1.98 16.78 29.56
N ALA A 632 -1.47 16.54 30.78
CA ALA A 632 -2.24 16.58 32.00
C ALA A 632 -2.79 17.98 32.31
N VAL A 633 -2.01 19.03 32.11
CA VAL A 633 -2.47 20.42 32.23
C VAL A 633 -3.60 20.71 31.25
N VAL A 634 -3.48 20.29 30.00
CA VAL A 634 -4.57 20.44 29.01
C VAL A 634 -5.82 19.69 29.47
N LEU A 635 -5.66 18.45 29.99
CA LEU A 635 -6.80 17.68 30.52
C LEU A 635 -7.51 18.44 31.66
N VAL A 636 -6.75 18.99 32.61
CA VAL A 636 -7.31 19.76 33.74
C VAL A 636 -8.05 20.99 33.23
N LEU A 637 -7.45 21.76 32.31
CA LEU A 637 -8.11 22.93 31.70
C LEU A 637 -9.41 22.56 31.00
N GLN A 638 -9.44 21.45 30.27
CA GLN A 638 -10.62 20.95 29.57
C GLN A 638 -11.72 20.49 30.57
N VAL A 639 -11.35 19.86 31.67
CA VAL A 639 -12.33 19.50 32.74
C VAL A 639 -12.95 20.74 33.36
N ILE A 640 -12.14 21.76 33.65
CA ILE A 640 -12.62 23.03 34.20
C ILE A 640 -13.54 23.75 33.19
N SER A 641 -13.13 23.83 31.94
CA SER A 641 -13.91 24.46 30.85
C SER A 641 -15.26 23.77 30.65
N ARG A 642 -15.27 22.42 30.65
CA ARG A 642 -16.49 21.63 30.55
C ARG A 642 -17.45 21.87 31.72
N LYS A 643 -16.93 21.93 32.97
CA LYS A 643 -17.75 22.21 34.17
C LYS A 643 -18.37 23.62 34.10
N LYS A 644 -17.58 24.63 33.70
CA LYS A 644 -18.09 26.01 33.51
C LYS A 644 -19.21 26.06 32.45
N TYR A 645 -19.01 25.38 31.33
CA TYR A 645 -20.02 25.30 30.28
C TYR A 645 -21.31 24.62 30.76
N GLN A 646 -21.21 23.50 31.49
CA GLN A 646 -22.37 22.83 32.07
C GLN A 646 -23.10 23.71 33.09
N ALA A 647 -22.36 24.45 33.91
CA ALA A 647 -22.96 25.41 34.87
C ALA A 647 -23.63 26.62 34.20
N SER A 648 -23.25 26.99 32.98
CA SER A 648 -23.90 28.04 32.20
C SER A 648 -25.18 27.62 31.47
N LEU A 649 -25.45 26.32 31.43
CA LEU A 649 -26.65 25.72 30.80
C LEU A 649 -27.79 25.48 31.83
N VAL A 650 -27.48 25.59 33.13
CA VAL A 650 -28.39 25.51 34.27
C VAL A 650 -28.70 26.94 34.73
#